data_2e5e6cd57dd126b3b2434e997ff8bfa7
#
_entry.id   2e5e6cd57dd126b3b2434e997ff8bfa7
#
_cell.length_a   1.000
_cell.length_b   1.000
_cell.length_c   1.000
_cell.angle_alpha   90.00
_cell.angle_beta   90.00
_cell.angle_gamma   90.00
#
_symmetry.space_group_name_H-M   'P 1'
#
loop_
_entity.id
_entity.type
_entity.pdbx_description
1 polymer ?
#
loop_
_entity_poly.entity_id
_entity_poly.type
_entity_poly.pdbx_seq_one_letter_code
_entity_poly.pdbx_strand_id
1 'polypeptide(L)'
;MKNRNLKQPLMFVLVAAGLAVPAAAYVGPGAGFAFAGSFFFIFIAFFVAIFNFLTFPIRALVKFIKRIKTLKYAKYKRVIIIGFDGMDFHLFNQFKKQGKKFPNFDKVANQGTFNPLLSTEPPISPVAWSTFSTGANPGKHNIFDFLTTDRNTYMPKLSGSDIRPPKRNIKIGKYTFPLSKPRIELKRKSKSFWKIVASKGIFTTVLRVPFTFPPEKFSGLMLSGLGTPDLRGTQGSFSFYSDKQGEDFDISEGVFGKLEKTENSENRYKGKIKGPVNPFVKGNVPLEQAFTLTVSRAEKSALIKIGKETYKLEQGKTSEWIPLHFKAGMIKIAGIAQWVLEDVGEGRPIKLYLSPIHIDPEKPVMPISHPRIFAVYLSKLLGPYATLGMAEDTWALSERVLSEEAFIDQVYTFHREREKAFFDSFRKCKRGLIVQVFEATDRMQHMFWRYLKNSGSPADKPSRESRVVDAIYESYRAMDDFLAKLLEKVKEDDLLIIVSDHGFNAFNRGFHLNSWLHREGYLVLNDGKTSSGKWYADVDWSKSRAYGQGLNGIFLNMKGREKYGIVSAGKEAETIKDEIKKKLAAVKDEEKKQDAIKSVFKREELYRGPYTVNAPDIVVGYNVGYRVSWESAVNYVSNNGGALFSDNVRMWSGDHAFTRDAVPGIFFCNKKIAVNDPTLMDISPTVLSALGIKPESFIDGRDLQVHK
;
A
#
# COMPACT_ATOMS: atom_id res chain seq x y z
N MET A 1 30.75 -23.17 29.94
CA MET A 1 30.75 -21.88 30.64
C MET A 1 31.97 -21.09 30.30
N LYS A 2 31.93 -20.07 29.45
CA LYS A 2 32.91 -18.99 29.32
C LYS A 2 32.51 -18.00 28.22
N ASN A 3 32.26 -16.76 28.64
CA ASN A 3 32.44 -15.49 27.94
C ASN A 3 32.23 -15.43 26.42
N ARG A 4 31.00 -15.06 26.01
CA ARG A 4 30.71 -14.63 24.62
C ARG A 4 29.85 -13.36 24.51
N ASN A 5 29.75 -12.52 25.54
CA ASN A 5 28.81 -11.37 25.54
C ASN A 5 29.45 -9.97 25.59
N LEU A 6 30.77 -9.81 25.44
CA LEU A 6 31.39 -8.47 25.48
C LEU A 6 31.85 -7.91 24.13
N LYS A 7 31.84 -8.70 23.04
CA LYS A 7 32.31 -8.21 21.73
C LYS A 7 31.27 -7.46 20.88
N GLN A 8 29.99 -7.59 21.18
CA GLN A 8 28.93 -6.94 20.36
C GLN A 8 28.77 -5.42 20.58
N PRO A 9 28.91 -4.84 21.78
CA PRO A 9 28.84 -3.40 21.93
C PRO A 9 30.05 -2.65 21.36
N LEU A 10 31.23 -3.27 21.35
CA LEU A 10 32.45 -2.65 20.83
C LEU A 10 32.45 -2.57 19.29
N MET A 11 31.87 -3.55 18.61
CA MET A 11 31.71 -3.54 17.16
C MET A 11 30.72 -2.48 16.68
N PHE A 12 29.70 -2.14 17.48
CA PHE A 12 28.76 -1.04 17.17
C PHE A 12 29.41 0.35 17.29
N VAL A 13 30.34 0.53 18.22
CA VAL A 13 31.09 1.78 18.38
C VAL A 13 32.10 1.98 17.26
N LEU A 14 32.75 0.93 16.81
CA LEU A 14 33.70 0.98 15.69
C LEU A 14 33.03 1.19 14.33
N VAL A 15 31.85 0.64 14.10
CA VAL A 15 31.07 0.89 12.89
C VAL A 15 30.50 2.32 12.86
N ALA A 16 30.12 2.89 14.00
CA ALA A 16 29.69 4.28 14.09
C ALA A 16 30.84 5.29 13.88
N ALA A 17 32.04 4.93 14.27
CA ALA A 17 33.25 5.76 14.06
C ALA A 17 33.80 5.66 12.62
N GLY A 18 33.59 4.53 11.93
CA GLY A 18 34.06 4.31 10.54
C GLY A 18 33.20 5.00 9.46
N LEU A 19 32.04 5.62 9.82
CA LEU A 19 31.19 6.35 8.89
C LEU A 19 31.47 7.85 8.80
N ALA A 20 32.48 8.35 9.47
CA ALA A 20 32.98 9.71 9.31
C ALA A 20 34.11 9.75 8.26
N VAL A 21 33.75 9.64 6.97
CA VAL A 21 34.68 9.91 5.87
C VAL A 21 34.83 11.43 5.76
N PRO A 22 36.06 11.99 5.86
CA PRO A 22 36.28 13.41 5.69
C PRO A 22 36.08 13.78 4.21
N ALA A 23 35.11 14.66 3.94
CA ALA A 23 35.04 15.37 2.68
C ALA A 23 36.19 16.40 2.67
N ALA A 24 37.26 16.12 1.96
CA ALA A 24 38.29 17.10 1.66
C ALA A 24 37.65 18.20 0.79
N ALA A 25 37.44 19.37 1.38
CA ALA A 25 36.88 20.53 0.74
C ALA A 25 37.94 21.60 0.47
N TYR A 26 37.87 22.17 -0.70
CA TYR A 26 38.57 23.38 -1.13
C TYR A 26 38.25 24.57 -0.20
N VAL A 27 39.31 25.20 0.32
CA VAL A 27 39.20 26.31 1.30
C VAL A 27 39.22 27.65 0.58
N GLY A 28 38.09 28.35 0.55
CA GLY A 28 37.95 29.77 0.16
C GLY A 28 37.61 30.63 1.38
N PRO A 29 37.71 31.99 1.31
CA PRO A 29 37.60 32.89 2.49
C PRO A 29 36.28 32.90 3.25
N GLY A 30 35.22 32.22 2.77
CA GLY A 30 33.97 31.98 3.50
C GLY A 30 33.94 30.71 4.36
N ALA A 31 34.98 29.88 4.30
CA ALA A 31 35.04 28.57 4.93
C ALA A 31 35.15 28.60 6.45
N GLY A 32 35.61 29.70 7.06
CA GLY A 32 35.71 29.84 8.52
C GLY A 32 34.38 29.76 9.24
N PHE A 33 33.33 30.40 8.70
CA PHE A 33 31.97 30.35 9.28
C PHE A 33 31.27 29.01 9.03
N ALA A 34 31.48 28.37 7.87
CA ALA A 34 30.96 27.06 7.60
C ALA A 34 31.64 25.98 8.44
N PHE A 35 32.95 26.13 8.71
CA PHE A 35 33.73 25.25 9.56
C PHE A 35 33.33 25.37 11.04
N ALA A 36 33.16 26.58 11.55
CA ALA A 36 32.68 26.81 12.92
C ALA A 36 31.24 26.29 13.12
N GLY A 37 30.35 26.48 12.14
CA GLY A 37 28.99 25.91 12.16
C GLY A 37 28.99 24.37 12.14
N SER A 38 29.82 23.77 11.28
CA SER A 38 29.93 22.31 11.19
C SER A 38 30.57 21.72 12.45
N PHE A 39 31.59 22.36 13.01
CA PHE A 39 32.21 21.98 14.28
C PHE A 39 31.20 22.05 15.44
N PHE A 40 30.40 23.08 15.52
CA PHE A 40 29.36 23.24 16.53
C PHE A 40 28.28 22.16 16.41
N PHE A 41 27.86 21.79 15.20
CA PHE A 41 26.92 20.69 14.98
C PHE A 41 27.52 19.34 15.34
N ILE A 42 28.81 19.09 15.01
CA ILE A 42 29.51 17.86 15.39
C ILE A 42 29.69 17.81 16.91
N PHE A 43 30.02 18.95 17.53
CA PHE A 43 30.14 19.09 18.98
C PHE A 43 28.81 18.80 19.70
N ILE A 44 27.69 19.41 19.26
CA ILE A 44 26.37 19.09 19.80
C ILE A 44 26.02 17.62 19.58
N ALA A 45 26.25 17.08 18.39
CA ALA A 45 25.99 15.68 18.09
C ALA A 45 26.80 14.73 18.99
N PHE A 46 28.04 15.08 19.31
CA PHE A 46 28.91 14.36 20.24
C PHE A 46 28.34 14.36 21.66
N PHE A 47 27.93 15.53 22.18
CA PHE A 47 27.31 15.58 23.50
C PHE A 47 25.95 14.87 23.57
N VAL A 48 25.15 14.98 22.52
CA VAL A 48 23.90 14.23 22.40
C VAL A 48 24.19 12.71 22.35
N ALA A 49 25.24 12.29 21.68
CA ALA A 49 25.67 10.89 21.64
C ALA A 49 26.14 10.40 23.03
N ILE A 50 26.97 11.19 23.72
CA ILE A 50 27.41 10.91 25.09
C ILE A 50 26.22 10.86 26.05
N PHE A 51 25.34 11.84 26.01
CA PHE A 51 24.13 11.86 26.84
C PHE A 51 23.23 10.65 26.58
N ASN A 52 23.06 10.28 25.31
CA ASN A 52 22.34 9.08 24.95
C ASN A 52 23.01 7.81 25.44
N PHE A 53 24.35 7.74 25.38
CA PHE A 53 25.14 6.62 25.88
C PHE A 53 25.06 6.50 27.41
N LEU A 54 25.24 7.59 28.15
CA LEU A 54 25.13 7.61 29.59
C LEU A 54 23.73 7.31 30.11
N THR A 55 22.68 7.78 29.39
CA THR A 55 21.28 7.53 29.78
C THR A 55 20.75 6.19 29.28
N PHE A 56 21.48 5.50 28.38
CA PHE A 56 21.06 4.21 27.82
C PHE A 56 20.81 3.13 28.89
N PRO A 57 21.72 2.88 29.86
CA PRO A 57 21.48 1.84 30.89
C PRO A 57 20.25 2.16 31.74
N ILE A 58 20.04 3.42 32.12
CA ILE A 58 18.87 3.85 32.92
C ILE A 58 17.59 3.61 32.11
N ARG A 59 17.57 4.04 30.84
CA ARG A 59 16.42 3.80 29.94
C ARG A 59 16.17 2.32 29.70
N ALA A 60 17.24 1.53 29.56
CA ALA A 60 17.14 0.07 29.42
C ALA A 60 16.56 -0.57 30.69
N LEU A 61 17.02 -0.16 31.88
CA LEU A 61 16.52 -0.63 33.17
C LEU A 61 15.03 -0.27 33.36
N VAL A 62 14.64 0.96 33.08
CA VAL A 62 13.22 1.38 33.15
C VAL A 62 12.35 0.53 32.22
N LYS A 63 12.80 0.27 30.98
CA LYS A 63 12.09 -0.60 30.04
C LYS A 63 12.01 -2.03 30.55
N PHE A 64 13.09 -2.55 31.13
CA PHE A 64 13.14 -3.90 31.69
C PHE A 64 12.15 -4.04 32.87
N ILE A 65 12.14 -3.09 33.80
CA ILE A 65 11.17 -3.09 34.93
C ILE A 65 9.72 -3.02 34.41
N LYS A 66 9.42 -2.13 33.47
CA LYS A 66 8.10 -2.04 32.83
C LYS A 66 7.69 -3.37 32.20
N ARG A 67 8.62 -4.00 31.50
CA ARG A 67 8.40 -5.30 30.85
C ARG A 67 8.06 -6.40 31.86
N ILE A 68 8.82 -6.51 32.94
CA ILE A 68 8.56 -7.51 34.00
C ILE A 68 7.18 -7.29 34.59
N LYS A 69 6.86 -6.03 34.98
CA LYS A 69 5.55 -5.68 35.54
C LYS A 69 4.40 -6.05 34.60
N THR A 70 4.53 -5.75 33.32
CA THR A 70 3.48 -6.05 32.31
C THR A 70 3.35 -7.55 32.06
N LEU A 71 4.48 -8.24 31.83
CA LEU A 71 4.47 -9.66 31.49
C LEU A 71 4.00 -10.58 32.66
N LYS A 72 3.97 -10.06 33.89
CA LYS A 72 3.36 -10.77 35.04
C LYS A 72 1.85 -11.06 34.80
N TYR A 73 1.18 -10.19 34.04
CA TYR A 73 -0.26 -10.30 33.73
C TYR A 73 -0.52 -10.81 32.32
N ALA A 74 0.52 -11.09 31.53
CA ALA A 74 0.37 -11.61 30.18
C ALA A 74 -0.15 -13.07 30.23
N LYS A 75 -1.21 -13.33 29.47
CA LYS A 75 -1.77 -14.69 29.30
C LYS A 75 -0.89 -15.53 28.39
N TYR A 76 -0.24 -14.91 27.41
CA TYR A 76 0.58 -15.55 26.38
C TYR A 76 1.98 -14.94 26.32
N LYS A 77 2.94 -15.78 26.00
CA LYS A 77 4.36 -15.40 25.92
C LYS A 77 4.66 -14.57 24.66
N ARG A 78 4.02 -14.94 23.56
CA ARG A 78 4.14 -14.30 22.28
C ARG A 78 2.77 -14.24 21.59
N VAL A 79 2.46 -13.12 20.97
CA VAL A 79 1.31 -12.95 20.08
C VAL A 79 1.82 -12.85 18.65
N ILE A 80 1.27 -13.68 17.77
CA ILE A 80 1.60 -13.78 16.35
C ILE A 80 0.34 -13.41 15.59
N ILE A 81 0.41 -12.37 14.75
CA ILE A 81 -0.70 -11.96 13.91
C ILE A 81 -0.27 -12.09 12.46
N ILE A 82 -1.03 -12.85 11.69
CA ILE A 82 -0.86 -12.98 10.25
C ILE A 82 -2.08 -12.38 9.56
N GLY A 83 -1.87 -11.38 8.73
CA GLY A 83 -2.87 -10.83 7.84
C GLY A 83 -2.73 -11.44 6.45
N PHE A 84 -3.82 -11.96 5.90
CA PHE A 84 -3.96 -12.34 4.49
C PHE A 84 -4.94 -11.36 3.86
N ASP A 85 -4.40 -10.29 3.24
CA ASP A 85 -5.18 -9.19 2.66
C ASP A 85 -6.22 -9.73 1.66
N GLY A 86 -7.46 -9.32 1.82
CA GLY A 86 -8.54 -9.68 0.92
C GLY A 86 -9.01 -11.15 0.98
N MET A 87 -8.51 -12.00 1.88
CA MET A 87 -8.92 -13.41 1.91
C MET A 87 -10.39 -13.55 2.33
N ASP A 88 -11.23 -13.97 1.38
CA ASP A 88 -12.68 -13.96 1.52
C ASP A 88 -13.22 -15.20 2.25
N PHE A 89 -14.11 -14.98 3.22
CA PHE A 89 -14.73 -16.05 4.01
C PHE A 89 -15.65 -16.94 3.18
N HIS A 90 -16.45 -16.37 2.29
CA HIS A 90 -17.40 -17.14 1.49
C HIS A 90 -16.70 -17.95 0.42
N LEU A 91 -15.70 -17.38 -0.26
CA LEU A 91 -14.91 -18.05 -1.27
C LEU A 91 -14.06 -19.18 -0.66
N PHE A 92 -13.47 -18.97 0.53
CA PHE A 92 -12.75 -20.03 1.26
C PHE A 92 -13.67 -21.23 1.53
N ASN A 93 -14.89 -21.01 2.05
CA ASN A 93 -15.86 -22.06 2.28
C ASN A 93 -16.38 -22.68 0.96
N GLN A 94 -16.51 -21.89 -0.10
CA GLN A 94 -16.90 -22.39 -1.43
C GLN A 94 -15.83 -23.35 -1.98
N PHE A 95 -14.56 -23.02 -1.88
CA PHE A 95 -13.47 -23.92 -2.26
C PHE A 95 -13.50 -25.23 -1.48
N LYS A 96 -13.74 -25.18 -0.17
CA LYS A 96 -13.91 -26.40 0.65
C LYS A 96 -15.09 -27.26 0.18
N LYS A 97 -16.24 -26.65 -0.11
CA LYS A 97 -17.41 -27.35 -0.66
C LYS A 97 -17.13 -27.98 -2.04
N GLN A 98 -16.20 -27.44 -2.81
CA GLN A 98 -15.72 -27.97 -4.09
C GLN A 98 -14.66 -29.08 -3.93
N GLY A 99 -14.36 -29.50 -2.71
CA GLY A 99 -13.37 -30.54 -2.40
C GLY A 99 -11.92 -30.06 -2.36
N LYS A 100 -11.68 -28.76 -2.50
CA LYS A 100 -10.35 -28.15 -2.32
C LYS A 100 -9.93 -28.23 -0.85
N LYS A 101 -8.65 -28.52 -0.58
CA LYS A 101 -8.15 -28.82 0.78
C LYS A 101 -7.25 -27.70 1.30
N PHE A 102 -7.43 -27.34 2.58
CA PHE A 102 -6.60 -26.40 3.33
C PHE A 102 -6.29 -27.00 4.72
N PRO A 103 -5.43 -28.05 4.78
CA PRO A 103 -5.26 -28.85 5.98
C PRO A 103 -4.71 -28.07 7.17
N ASN A 104 -3.91 -27.02 6.93
CA ASN A 104 -3.31 -26.23 8.00
C ASN A 104 -4.29 -25.20 8.56
N PHE A 105 -5.13 -24.59 7.73
CA PHE A 105 -6.27 -23.78 8.19
C PHE A 105 -7.25 -24.65 8.98
N ASP A 106 -7.56 -25.86 8.51
CA ASP A 106 -8.42 -26.80 9.22
C ASP A 106 -7.85 -27.19 10.58
N LYS A 107 -6.53 -27.38 10.68
CA LYS A 107 -5.85 -27.64 11.95
C LYS A 107 -6.04 -26.49 12.94
N VAL A 108 -5.87 -25.22 12.51
CA VAL A 108 -6.09 -24.04 13.37
C VAL A 108 -7.56 -23.95 13.79
N ALA A 109 -8.50 -24.15 12.85
CA ALA A 109 -9.94 -24.11 13.13
C ALA A 109 -10.38 -25.15 14.15
N ASN A 110 -9.89 -26.39 14.02
CA ASN A 110 -10.24 -27.49 14.89
C ASN A 110 -9.66 -27.32 16.31
N GLN A 111 -8.47 -26.73 16.43
CA GLN A 111 -7.85 -26.45 17.73
C GLN A 111 -8.48 -25.24 18.42
N GLY A 112 -9.00 -24.31 17.65
CA GLY A 112 -9.44 -23.02 18.16
C GLY A 112 -10.73 -22.51 17.52
N THR A 113 -10.65 -21.38 16.83
CA THR A 113 -11.83 -20.67 16.29
C THR A 113 -11.63 -20.36 14.80
N PHE A 114 -12.72 -20.50 14.02
CA PHE A 114 -12.86 -19.99 12.67
C PHE A 114 -14.21 -19.28 12.54
N ASN A 115 -14.18 -17.98 12.22
CA ASN A 115 -15.37 -17.14 12.06
C ASN A 115 -15.20 -16.19 10.87
N PRO A 116 -16.30 -15.64 10.30
CA PRO A 116 -16.20 -14.44 9.48
C PRO A 116 -15.69 -13.28 10.34
N LEU A 117 -14.89 -12.39 9.76
CA LEU A 117 -14.42 -11.16 10.39
C LEU A 117 -15.09 -9.96 9.72
N LEU A 118 -15.89 -9.23 10.48
CA LEU A 118 -16.59 -8.08 9.93
C LEU A 118 -15.61 -6.91 9.74
N SER A 119 -15.58 -6.39 8.50
CA SER A 119 -14.75 -5.26 8.10
C SER A 119 -15.31 -3.90 8.54
N THR A 120 -14.72 -2.83 8.05
CA THR A 120 -15.20 -1.45 8.17
C THR A 120 -16.28 -1.14 7.13
N GLU A 121 -16.94 0.01 7.26
CA GLU A 121 -17.76 0.59 6.21
C GLU A 121 -17.09 1.91 5.77
N PRO A 122 -16.59 2.04 4.52
CA PRO A 122 -16.48 0.97 3.52
C PRO A 122 -15.38 -0.05 3.84
N PRO A 123 -15.46 -1.30 3.29
CA PRO A 123 -14.50 -2.37 3.52
C PRO A 123 -13.29 -2.26 2.58
N ILE A 124 -12.54 -1.18 2.68
CA ILE A 124 -11.36 -0.91 1.86
C ILE A 124 -10.09 -0.90 2.70
N SER A 125 -9.00 -1.45 2.17
CA SER A 125 -7.76 -1.72 2.92
C SER A 125 -7.22 -0.54 3.74
N PRO A 126 -7.22 0.73 3.26
CA PRO A 126 -6.78 1.87 4.08
C PRO A 126 -7.55 2.04 5.37
N VAL A 127 -8.87 1.93 5.30
CA VAL A 127 -9.79 2.10 6.43
C VAL A 127 -9.70 0.90 7.36
N ALA A 128 -9.78 -0.30 6.76
CA ALA A 128 -9.75 -1.58 7.46
C ALA A 128 -8.45 -1.79 8.24
N TRP A 129 -7.29 -1.67 7.61
CA TRP A 129 -5.99 -1.81 8.29
C TRP A 129 -5.68 -0.68 9.28
N SER A 130 -6.23 0.54 9.07
CA SER A 130 -6.14 1.61 10.07
C SER A 130 -6.98 1.30 11.30
N THR A 131 -8.18 0.75 11.11
CA THR A 131 -9.06 0.26 12.18
C THR A 131 -8.43 -0.91 12.94
N PHE A 132 -7.91 -1.92 12.22
CA PHE A 132 -7.11 -3.00 12.80
C PHE A 132 -5.97 -2.48 13.67
N SER A 133 -5.20 -1.53 13.11
CA SER A 133 -4.01 -0.98 13.77
C SER A 133 -4.31 -0.26 15.08
N THR A 134 -5.45 0.38 15.18
CA THR A 134 -5.79 1.28 16.29
C THR A 134 -6.89 0.73 17.20
N GLY A 135 -7.69 -0.22 16.73
CA GLY A 135 -8.90 -0.69 17.43
C GLY A 135 -9.98 0.41 17.55
N ALA A 136 -9.92 1.43 16.69
CA ALA A 136 -10.74 2.62 16.80
C ALA A 136 -11.56 2.86 15.53
N ASN A 137 -12.72 3.50 15.69
CA ASN A 137 -13.58 3.95 14.59
C ASN A 137 -12.86 4.93 13.65
N PRO A 138 -13.15 4.92 12.33
CA PRO A 138 -12.55 5.84 11.36
C PRO A 138 -12.61 7.33 11.76
N GLY A 139 -13.65 7.77 12.42
CA GLY A 139 -13.76 9.13 12.97
C GLY A 139 -12.71 9.47 14.05
N LYS A 140 -12.00 8.47 14.60
CA LYS A 140 -10.88 8.64 15.54
C LYS A 140 -9.52 8.48 14.88
N HIS A 141 -9.38 7.62 13.85
CA HIS A 141 -8.08 7.43 13.19
C HIS A 141 -7.92 8.26 11.90
N ASN A 142 -8.95 8.94 11.41
CA ASN A 142 -8.93 9.91 10.31
C ASN A 142 -8.56 9.34 8.94
N ILE A 143 -8.83 8.08 8.66
CA ILE A 143 -8.68 7.44 7.34
C ILE A 143 -10.05 6.93 6.92
N PHE A 144 -10.54 7.40 5.77
CA PHE A 144 -11.89 7.08 5.27
C PHE A 144 -11.90 6.48 3.86
N ASP A 145 -10.78 6.62 3.12
CA ASP A 145 -10.60 6.11 1.75
C ASP A 145 -9.09 6.10 1.41
N PHE A 146 -8.70 5.57 0.27
CA PHE A 146 -7.36 5.75 -0.32
C PHE A 146 -7.03 7.22 -0.54
N LEU A 147 -8.05 7.99 -0.93
CA LEU A 147 -7.95 9.40 -1.25
C LEU A 147 -8.63 10.28 -0.20
N THR A 148 -8.14 11.49 -0.08
CA THR A 148 -8.77 12.59 0.66
C THR A 148 -8.78 13.82 -0.21
N THR A 149 -9.74 14.72 0.00
CA THR A 149 -9.87 15.96 -0.78
C THR A 149 -8.95 17.06 -0.27
N ASP A 150 -8.27 17.74 -1.16
CA ASP A 150 -7.74 19.08 -0.89
C ASP A 150 -8.88 20.08 -1.00
N ARG A 151 -9.35 20.58 0.11
CA ARG A 151 -10.51 21.48 0.20
C ARG A 151 -10.30 22.86 -0.47
N ASN A 152 -9.05 23.20 -0.80
CA ASN A 152 -8.73 24.44 -1.48
C ASN A 152 -8.74 24.29 -3.01
N THR A 153 -8.44 23.11 -3.51
CA THR A 153 -8.27 22.85 -4.96
C THR A 153 -9.21 21.76 -5.47
N TYR A 154 -9.92 21.07 -4.60
CA TYR A 154 -10.74 19.87 -4.86
C TYR A 154 -9.96 18.68 -5.45
N MET A 155 -8.63 18.82 -5.51
CA MET A 155 -7.76 17.75 -6.00
C MET A 155 -7.68 16.59 -5.02
N PRO A 156 -7.65 15.33 -5.51
CA PRO A 156 -7.43 14.18 -4.66
C PRO A 156 -5.99 14.15 -4.13
N LYS A 157 -5.84 13.74 -2.88
CA LYS A 157 -4.56 13.48 -2.20
C LYS A 157 -4.60 12.13 -1.55
N LEU A 158 -3.44 11.48 -1.39
CA LEU A 158 -3.35 10.25 -0.61
C LEU A 158 -3.74 10.49 0.85
N SER A 159 -4.58 9.62 1.40
CA SER A 159 -5.06 9.73 2.78
C SER A 159 -4.03 9.24 3.81
N GLY A 160 -3.13 8.31 3.45
CA GLY A 160 -2.22 7.65 4.38
C GLY A 160 -1.02 8.48 4.78
N SER A 161 -0.43 9.23 3.86
CA SER A 161 0.80 9.99 4.09
C SER A 161 0.75 11.37 3.43
N ASP A 162 1.58 12.28 3.96
CA ASP A 162 1.78 13.61 3.40
C ASP A 162 3.27 13.83 3.20
N ILE A 163 3.68 14.01 1.94
CA ILE A 163 5.07 14.25 1.55
C ILE A 163 5.16 15.69 1.06
N ARG A 164 5.83 16.55 1.83
CA ARG A 164 6.01 17.96 1.49
C ARG A 164 7.45 18.25 1.13
N PRO A 165 7.68 19.05 0.08
CA PRO A 165 9.02 19.47 -0.30
C PRO A 165 9.71 20.26 0.83
N PRO A 166 11.04 20.43 0.77
CA PRO A 166 11.78 21.26 1.68
C PRO A 166 11.23 22.70 1.77
N LYS A 167 11.01 23.22 2.98
CA LYS A 167 10.46 24.56 3.19
C LYS A 167 11.42 25.68 2.80
N ARG A 168 12.74 25.43 2.94
CA ARG A 168 13.79 26.42 2.67
C ARG A 168 14.62 25.96 1.50
N ASN A 169 14.70 26.79 0.46
CA ASN A 169 15.47 26.55 -0.74
C ASN A 169 16.19 27.82 -1.17
N ILE A 170 17.44 27.70 -1.60
CA ILE A 170 18.15 28.74 -2.36
C ILE A 170 17.88 28.49 -3.85
N LYS A 171 17.50 29.53 -4.58
CA LYS A 171 17.24 29.48 -6.02
C LYS A 171 18.25 30.35 -6.74
N ILE A 172 19.04 29.76 -7.66
CA ILE A 172 20.03 30.45 -8.48
C ILE A 172 19.77 30.07 -9.95
N GLY A 173 19.24 30.96 -10.74
CA GLY A 173 18.85 30.70 -12.13
C GLY A 173 17.86 29.50 -12.21
N LYS A 174 18.22 28.47 -12.97
CA LYS A 174 17.45 27.22 -13.09
C LYS A 174 17.65 26.23 -11.94
N TYR A 175 18.60 26.48 -11.06
CA TYR A 175 18.94 25.56 -9.97
C TYR A 175 18.19 25.90 -8.68
N THR A 176 17.89 24.86 -7.89
CA THR A 176 17.26 24.93 -6.58
C THR A 176 18.05 24.08 -5.60
N PHE A 177 18.51 24.65 -4.50
CA PHE A 177 19.29 23.96 -3.48
C PHE A 177 18.45 23.87 -2.21
N PRO A 178 17.98 22.66 -1.82
CA PRO A 178 17.20 22.49 -0.59
C PRO A 178 18.08 22.66 0.66
N LEU A 179 17.68 23.57 1.55
CA LEU A 179 18.35 23.81 2.84
C LEU A 179 17.71 23.02 4.00
N SER A 180 16.64 22.30 3.75
CA SER A 180 15.98 21.46 4.75
C SER A 180 15.55 20.14 4.11
N LYS A 181 15.33 19.12 4.95
CA LYS A 181 14.82 17.84 4.50
C LYS A 181 13.33 17.94 4.14
N PRO A 182 12.83 17.15 3.20
CA PRO A 182 11.39 17.01 2.97
C PRO A 182 10.71 16.50 4.25
N ARG A 183 9.48 16.92 4.48
CA ARG A 183 8.65 16.45 5.59
C ARG A 183 7.76 15.32 5.10
N ILE A 184 7.88 14.17 5.76
CA ILE A 184 7.07 12.98 5.47
C ILE A 184 6.31 12.64 6.75
N GLU A 185 4.97 12.66 6.70
CA GLU A 185 4.10 12.46 7.85
C GLU A 185 3.07 11.37 7.58
N LEU A 186 2.89 10.47 8.56
CA LEU A 186 1.76 9.56 8.61
C LEU A 186 0.49 10.35 9.01
N LYS A 187 -0.56 10.26 8.21
CA LYS A 187 -1.81 10.98 8.43
C LYS A 187 -2.75 10.29 9.41
N ARG A 188 -2.67 8.96 9.50
CA ARG A 188 -3.45 8.19 10.47
C ARG A 188 -3.26 8.75 11.87
N LYS A 189 -4.36 8.99 12.55
CA LYS A 189 -4.43 9.40 13.94
C LYS A 189 -4.65 8.21 14.86
N SER A 190 -4.75 8.43 16.15
CA SER A 190 -4.75 7.41 17.20
C SER A 190 -3.43 6.61 17.26
N LYS A 191 -3.16 6.00 18.38
CA LYS A 191 -1.97 5.15 18.54
C LYS A 191 -2.26 3.74 18.03
N SER A 192 -1.32 3.16 17.32
CA SER A 192 -1.38 1.75 16.99
C SER A 192 -1.16 0.88 18.23
N PHE A 193 -1.82 -0.30 18.28
CA PHE A 193 -1.67 -1.23 19.41
C PHE A 193 -0.22 -1.71 19.57
N TRP A 194 0.52 -1.91 18.51
CA TRP A 194 1.94 -2.28 18.60
C TRP A 194 2.81 -1.19 19.24
N LYS A 195 2.46 0.08 19.07
CA LYS A 195 3.14 1.20 19.74
C LYS A 195 2.80 1.24 21.23
N ILE A 196 1.56 0.89 21.59
CA ILE A 196 1.14 0.71 23.00
C ILE A 196 1.92 -0.45 23.61
N VAL A 197 1.98 -1.61 22.97
CA VAL A 197 2.75 -2.79 23.41
C VAL A 197 4.22 -2.43 23.61
N ALA A 198 4.84 -1.80 22.62
CA ALA A 198 6.24 -1.38 22.69
C ALA A 198 6.52 -0.37 23.81
N SER A 199 5.57 0.52 24.15
CA SER A 199 5.70 1.47 25.28
C SER A 199 5.77 0.80 26.64
N LYS A 200 5.29 -0.45 26.73
CA LYS A 200 5.36 -1.29 27.93
C LYS A 200 6.65 -2.13 27.99
N GLY A 201 7.61 -1.87 27.11
CA GLY A 201 8.89 -2.57 27.05
C GLY A 201 8.84 -3.95 26.37
N ILE A 202 7.72 -4.32 25.78
CA ILE A 202 7.57 -5.59 25.04
C ILE A 202 8.09 -5.40 23.63
N PHE A 203 9.02 -6.26 23.20
CA PHE A 203 9.58 -6.19 21.85
C PHE A 203 8.52 -6.49 20.80
N THR A 204 8.48 -5.65 19.77
CA THR A 204 7.41 -5.67 18.77
C THR A 204 8.01 -5.59 17.39
N THR A 205 7.58 -6.49 16.49
CA THR A 205 7.95 -6.48 15.07
C THR A 205 6.69 -6.34 14.22
N VAL A 206 6.70 -5.40 13.29
CA VAL A 206 5.58 -5.12 12.37
C VAL A 206 6.09 -5.11 10.95
N LEU A 207 5.59 -6.01 10.12
CA LEU A 207 6.04 -6.21 8.76
C LEU A 207 4.89 -6.02 7.78
N ARG A 208 5.05 -5.09 6.85
CA ARG A 208 4.18 -4.89 5.70
C ARG A 208 2.70 -4.63 6.01
N VAL A 209 2.35 -4.21 7.24
CA VAL A 209 0.97 -3.79 7.52
C VAL A 209 0.64 -2.57 6.64
N PRO A 210 -0.48 -2.60 5.90
CA PRO A 210 -0.87 -1.49 5.03
C PRO A 210 -1.06 -0.17 5.79
N PHE A 211 -0.86 0.95 5.09
CA PHE A 211 -1.00 2.31 5.62
C PHE A 211 -0.10 2.61 6.84
N THR A 212 1.14 2.09 6.79
CA THR A 212 2.18 2.33 7.81
C THR A 212 3.38 3.12 7.29
N PHE A 213 3.27 3.77 6.12
CA PHE A 213 4.29 4.69 5.62
C PHE A 213 3.96 6.15 5.95
N PRO A 214 4.94 6.96 6.46
CA PRO A 214 6.25 6.54 6.95
C PRO A 214 6.16 5.69 8.23
N PRO A 215 7.17 4.84 8.50
CA PRO A 215 7.12 3.92 9.63
C PRO A 215 7.05 4.65 10.97
N GLU A 216 6.21 4.16 11.86
CA GLU A 216 6.08 4.69 13.22
C GLU A 216 7.34 4.41 14.03
N LYS A 217 7.73 5.37 14.87
CA LYS A 217 8.87 5.22 15.77
C LYS A 217 8.43 4.60 17.10
N PHE A 218 8.96 3.43 17.43
CA PHE A 218 8.74 2.73 18.69
C PHE A 218 9.92 1.80 19.05
N SER A 219 9.89 1.17 20.22
CA SER A 219 10.93 0.21 20.62
C SER A 219 10.67 -1.15 19.99
N GLY A 220 11.09 -1.33 18.73
CA GLY A 220 10.87 -2.54 17.94
C GLY A 220 11.34 -2.37 16.51
N LEU A 221 10.85 -3.22 15.63
CA LEU A 221 11.16 -3.24 14.20
C LEU A 221 9.89 -3.01 13.38
N MET A 222 9.97 -2.18 12.35
CA MET A 222 8.88 -1.97 11.40
C MET A 222 9.41 -1.89 9.98
N LEU A 223 8.77 -2.62 9.06
CA LEU A 223 8.87 -2.46 7.62
C LEU A 223 7.52 -2.00 7.09
N SER A 224 7.48 -0.83 6.45
CA SER A 224 6.23 -0.24 5.94
C SER A 224 5.61 -1.09 4.82
N GLY A 225 4.27 -1.10 4.76
CA GLY A 225 3.46 -1.76 3.74
C GLY A 225 2.88 -0.80 2.71
N LEU A 226 1.66 -1.09 2.26
CA LEU A 226 0.88 -0.30 1.31
C LEU A 226 0.89 1.20 1.67
N GLY A 227 1.07 2.04 0.66
CA GLY A 227 1.27 3.50 0.79
C GLY A 227 2.74 3.92 0.76
N THR A 228 3.71 2.97 0.79
CA THR A 228 5.12 3.28 0.50
C THR A 228 5.26 3.58 -0.99
N PRO A 229 5.75 4.76 -1.39
CA PRO A 229 5.87 5.12 -2.80
C PRO A 229 7.04 4.40 -3.49
N ASP A 230 7.05 4.44 -4.82
CA ASP A 230 8.21 4.09 -5.63
C ASP A 230 9.31 5.19 -5.57
N LEU A 231 10.43 4.98 -6.25
CA LEU A 231 11.53 5.94 -6.27
C LEU A 231 11.15 7.25 -6.96
N ARG A 232 10.20 7.25 -7.88
CA ARG A 232 9.68 8.44 -8.58
C ARG A 232 8.67 9.23 -7.75
N GLY A 233 8.21 8.67 -6.62
CA GLY A 233 7.21 9.27 -5.74
C GLY A 233 5.78 8.97 -6.16
N THR A 234 5.58 8.03 -7.10
CA THR A 234 4.27 7.52 -7.50
C THR A 234 3.85 6.32 -6.63
N GLN A 235 2.64 5.82 -6.82
CA GLN A 235 2.17 4.60 -6.15
C GLN A 235 2.42 3.33 -6.99
N GLY A 236 3.36 3.41 -7.91
CA GLY A 236 3.76 2.35 -8.82
C GLY A 236 3.42 2.72 -10.26
N SER A 237 4.39 3.26 -11.02
CA SER A 237 4.23 3.54 -12.44
C SER A 237 5.30 2.79 -13.19
N PHE A 238 4.88 1.82 -14.01
CA PHE A 238 5.76 1.01 -14.85
C PHE A 238 6.36 1.81 -16.00
N SER A 239 7.32 1.22 -16.71
CA SER A 239 7.76 1.70 -18.01
C SER A 239 7.67 0.57 -19.04
N PHE A 240 7.28 0.92 -20.25
CA PHE A 240 7.18 0.00 -21.36
C PHE A 240 8.01 0.52 -22.54
N TYR A 241 8.81 -0.35 -23.13
CA TYR A 241 9.71 -0.01 -24.22
C TYR A 241 9.41 -0.85 -25.46
N SER A 242 9.42 -0.18 -26.64
CA SER A 242 9.27 -0.84 -27.93
C SER A 242 10.08 -0.11 -29.00
N ASP A 243 10.41 -0.82 -30.07
CA ASP A 243 10.99 -0.27 -31.31
C ASP A 243 9.93 0.36 -32.21
N LYS A 244 8.64 0.17 -31.91
CA LYS A 244 7.50 0.85 -32.56
C LYS A 244 7.13 2.16 -31.83
N GLN A 245 6.21 2.94 -32.38
CA GLN A 245 5.69 4.14 -31.74
C GLN A 245 4.73 3.79 -30.59
N GLY A 246 4.59 4.71 -29.63
CA GLY A 246 3.66 4.51 -28.50
C GLY A 246 2.19 4.42 -28.93
N GLU A 247 1.83 5.13 -30.01
CA GLU A 247 0.50 5.14 -30.61
C GLU A 247 0.09 3.77 -31.20
N ASP A 248 1.07 2.90 -31.51
CA ASP A 248 0.82 1.53 -31.95
C ASP A 248 0.32 0.60 -30.82
N PHE A 249 0.29 1.11 -29.57
CA PHE A 249 -0.15 0.40 -28.38
C PHE A 249 -1.23 1.21 -27.66
N ASP A 250 -2.32 0.57 -27.29
CA ASP A 250 -3.40 1.18 -26.49
C ASP A 250 -3.01 1.20 -25.01
N ILE A 251 -2.04 2.08 -24.67
CA ILE A 251 -1.52 2.23 -23.31
C ILE A 251 -1.91 3.62 -22.81
N SER A 252 -2.80 3.67 -21.82
CA SER A 252 -3.28 4.93 -21.22
C SER A 252 -2.46 5.37 -20.01
N GLU A 253 -1.75 4.43 -19.35
CA GLU A 253 -1.01 4.63 -18.11
C GLU A 253 0.45 4.16 -18.26
N GLY A 254 1.31 4.53 -17.32
CA GLY A 254 2.73 4.18 -17.35
C GLY A 254 3.60 5.17 -18.14
N VAL A 255 4.81 4.77 -18.44
CA VAL A 255 5.79 5.57 -19.21
C VAL A 255 6.23 4.80 -20.44
N PHE A 256 5.87 5.30 -21.62
CA PHE A 256 6.40 4.74 -22.86
C PHE A 256 7.82 5.25 -23.11
N GLY A 257 8.70 4.35 -23.56
CA GLY A 257 10.06 4.65 -24.02
C GLY A 257 10.35 4.00 -25.37
N LYS A 258 10.68 4.81 -26.38
CA LYS A 258 11.07 4.31 -27.69
C LYS A 258 12.45 3.67 -27.64
N LEU A 259 12.61 2.49 -28.22
CA LEU A 259 13.89 1.84 -28.48
C LEU A 259 14.44 2.35 -29.83
N GLU A 260 15.58 3.02 -29.79
CA GLU A 260 16.26 3.54 -30.97
C GLU A 260 17.30 2.52 -31.48
N LYS A 261 17.15 2.08 -32.71
CA LYS A 261 18.12 1.17 -33.36
C LYS A 261 19.49 1.86 -33.48
N THR A 262 20.56 1.13 -33.21
CA THR A 262 21.92 1.65 -33.36
C THR A 262 22.41 1.50 -34.82
N GLU A 263 23.16 2.48 -35.35
CA GLU A 263 23.60 2.48 -36.72
C GLU A 263 24.45 1.29 -37.16
N ASN A 264 25.17 0.67 -36.19
CA ASN A 264 26.16 -0.38 -36.47
C ASN A 264 25.67 -1.81 -36.17
N SER A 265 24.38 -2.03 -35.95
CA SER A 265 23.85 -3.36 -35.61
C SER A 265 22.34 -3.48 -35.81
N GLU A 266 21.90 -4.50 -36.51
CA GLU A 266 20.48 -4.75 -36.77
C GLU A 266 19.69 -5.13 -35.51
N ASN A 267 20.35 -5.73 -34.50
CA ASN A 267 19.71 -6.27 -33.30
C ASN A 267 20.02 -5.49 -32.02
N ARG A 268 20.63 -4.30 -32.16
CA ARG A 268 21.01 -3.49 -31.00
C ARG A 268 20.24 -2.18 -30.94
N TYR A 269 19.71 -1.90 -29.75
CA TYR A 269 18.85 -0.74 -29.47
C TYR A 269 19.38 0.04 -28.28
N LYS A 270 19.07 1.35 -28.26
CA LYS A 270 19.30 2.25 -27.12
C LYS A 270 17.97 2.65 -26.51
N GLY A 271 17.93 2.79 -25.19
CA GLY A 271 16.78 3.31 -24.46
C GLY A 271 17.22 4.12 -23.24
N LYS A 272 16.26 4.83 -22.64
CA LYS A 272 16.47 5.63 -21.43
C LYS A 272 15.43 5.29 -20.37
N ILE A 273 15.89 5.07 -19.16
CA ILE A 273 15.04 4.86 -17.98
C ILE A 273 14.79 6.23 -17.35
N LYS A 274 13.53 6.64 -17.26
CA LYS A 274 13.12 7.86 -16.54
C LYS A 274 13.08 7.56 -15.03
N GLY A 275 13.91 8.25 -14.28
CA GLY A 275 14.05 8.13 -12.83
C GLY A 275 13.24 9.17 -12.05
N PRO A 276 13.63 9.45 -10.79
CA PRO A 276 13.00 10.47 -9.97
C PRO A 276 13.26 11.88 -10.53
N VAL A 277 12.43 12.83 -10.15
CA VAL A 277 12.63 14.26 -10.48
C VAL A 277 13.95 14.75 -9.88
N ASN A 278 14.70 15.51 -10.67
CA ASN A 278 15.93 16.14 -10.21
C ASN A 278 15.63 17.21 -9.15
N PRO A 279 16.00 17.02 -7.88
CA PRO A 279 15.67 17.95 -6.79
C PRO A 279 16.41 19.29 -6.91
N PHE A 280 17.42 19.38 -7.79
CA PHE A 280 18.27 20.57 -7.96
C PHE A 280 17.90 21.41 -9.16
N VAL A 281 16.90 21.00 -9.97
CA VAL A 281 16.52 21.73 -11.19
C VAL A 281 15.02 22.07 -11.12
N LYS A 282 14.66 23.29 -11.49
CA LYS A 282 13.24 23.71 -11.63
C LYS A 282 12.58 23.01 -12.80
N GLY A 283 11.25 22.82 -12.75
CA GLY A 283 10.46 22.32 -13.88
C GLY A 283 10.24 20.82 -13.91
N ASN A 284 10.40 20.12 -12.76
CA ASN A 284 10.12 18.70 -12.64
C ASN A 284 10.85 17.80 -13.66
N VAL A 285 12.08 18.15 -14.02
CA VAL A 285 12.89 17.41 -14.99
C VAL A 285 13.30 16.06 -14.38
N PRO A 286 12.94 14.90 -14.99
CA PRO A 286 13.36 13.61 -14.48
C PRO A 286 14.86 13.39 -14.71
N LEU A 287 15.48 12.65 -13.79
CA LEU A 287 16.80 12.06 -13.99
C LEU A 287 16.67 10.89 -14.96
N GLU A 288 17.69 10.65 -15.78
CA GLU A 288 17.68 9.57 -16.75
C GLU A 288 18.90 8.66 -16.59
N GLN A 289 18.70 7.37 -16.87
CA GLN A 289 19.77 6.37 -16.99
C GLN A 289 19.65 5.68 -18.36
N ALA A 290 20.70 5.76 -19.17
CA ALA A 290 20.73 5.09 -20.46
C ALA A 290 20.97 3.58 -20.28
N PHE A 291 20.43 2.80 -21.22
CA PHE A 291 20.72 1.36 -21.39
C PHE A 291 20.84 1.00 -22.85
N THR A 292 21.46 -0.15 -23.13
CA THR A 292 21.45 -0.77 -24.46
C THR A 292 20.86 -2.16 -24.37
N LEU A 293 20.10 -2.54 -25.40
CA LEU A 293 19.46 -3.85 -25.53
C LEU A 293 20.00 -4.52 -26.79
N THR A 294 20.57 -5.69 -26.66
CA THR A 294 20.97 -6.54 -27.81
C THR A 294 20.03 -7.75 -27.84
N VAL A 295 19.29 -7.89 -28.93
CA VAL A 295 18.20 -8.87 -29.05
C VAL A 295 18.67 -10.08 -29.83
N SER A 296 18.35 -11.29 -29.37
CA SER A 296 18.42 -12.54 -30.11
C SER A 296 17.01 -13.08 -30.33
N ARG A 297 16.46 -12.84 -31.53
CA ARG A 297 15.10 -13.28 -31.88
C ARG A 297 14.99 -14.81 -31.94
N ALA A 298 16.03 -15.47 -32.48
CA ALA A 298 16.10 -16.94 -32.58
C ALA A 298 16.09 -17.62 -31.20
N GLU A 299 16.82 -17.02 -30.23
CA GLU A 299 16.86 -17.54 -28.84
C GLU A 299 15.73 -17.02 -27.96
N LYS A 300 14.86 -16.15 -28.47
CA LYS A 300 13.83 -15.44 -27.70
C LYS A 300 14.41 -14.80 -26.42
N SER A 301 15.55 -14.13 -26.55
CA SER A 301 16.28 -13.54 -25.44
C SER A 301 16.85 -12.16 -25.80
N ALA A 302 17.31 -11.42 -24.80
CA ALA A 302 18.04 -10.19 -24.98
C ALA A 302 19.11 -10.01 -23.90
N LEU A 303 20.18 -9.28 -24.24
CA LEU A 303 21.17 -8.78 -23.29
C LEU A 303 20.91 -7.29 -23.06
N ILE A 304 20.56 -6.93 -21.82
CA ILE A 304 20.42 -5.53 -21.42
C ILE A 304 21.67 -5.07 -20.67
N LYS A 305 22.32 -4.03 -21.18
CA LYS A 305 23.48 -3.40 -20.54
C LYS A 305 23.08 -2.09 -19.89
N ILE A 306 23.29 -1.99 -18.58
CA ILE A 306 22.99 -0.81 -17.76
C ILE A 306 24.26 -0.39 -17.03
N GLY A 307 24.83 0.75 -17.42
CA GLY A 307 26.16 1.17 -16.93
C GLY A 307 27.28 0.20 -17.35
N LYS A 308 27.91 -0.47 -16.40
CA LYS A 308 28.98 -1.45 -16.67
C LYS A 308 28.48 -2.90 -16.68
N GLU A 309 27.31 -3.16 -16.11
CA GLU A 309 26.75 -4.50 -15.94
C GLU A 309 25.88 -4.91 -17.13
N THR A 310 25.85 -6.20 -17.42
CA THR A 310 25.03 -6.81 -18.48
C THR A 310 24.21 -7.94 -17.88
N TYR A 311 22.92 -7.97 -18.19
CA TYR A 311 21.99 -8.95 -17.69
C TYR A 311 21.32 -9.65 -18.88
N LYS A 312 21.09 -10.97 -18.77
CA LYS A 312 20.33 -11.74 -19.76
C LYS A 312 18.85 -11.70 -19.38
N LEU A 313 17.99 -11.39 -20.38
CA LEU A 313 16.54 -11.46 -20.29
C LEU A 313 16.07 -12.58 -21.19
N GLU A 314 15.21 -13.46 -20.67
CA GLU A 314 14.54 -14.50 -21.45
C GLU A 314 13.07 -14.13 -21.63
N GLN A 315 12.51 -14.38 -22.80
CA GLN A 315 11.11 -14.02 -23.09
C GLN A 315 10.16 -14.69 -22.09
N GLY A 316 9.21 -13.90 -21.56
CA GLY A 316 8.21 -14.33 -20.58
C GLY A 316 8.72 -14.56 -19.16
N LYS A 317 10.03 -14.35 -18.88
CA LYS A 317 10.59 -14.52 -17.55
C LYS A 317 10.90 -13.18 -16.87
N THR A 318 10.55 -13.06 -15.61
CA THR A 318 10.94 -11.92 -14.78
C THR A 318 12.40 -12.01 -14.39
N SER A 319 13.16 -10.94 -14.58
CA SER A 319 14.56 -10.85 -14.16
C SER A 319 14.71 -10.85 -12.64
N GLU A 320 15.92 -11.11 -12.15
CA GLU A 320 16.32 -10.72 -10.81
C GLU A 320 16.22 -9.19 -10.63
N TRP A 321 16.30 -8.71 -9.39
CA TRP A 321 16.36 -7.29 -9.09
C TRP A 321 17.61 -6.65 -9.69
N ILE A 322 17.45 -5.73 -10.64
CA ILE A 322 18.55 -5.01 -11.31
C ILE A 322 18.71 -3.63 -10.67
N PRO A 323 19.91 -3.30 -10.16
CA PRO A 323 20.21 -2.00 -9.57
C PRO A 323 20.19 -0.87 -10.63
N LEU A 324 19.52 0.23 -10.30
CA LEU A 324 19.47 1.44 -11.11
C LEU A 324 20.11 2.61 -10.36
N HIS A 325 20.80 3.49 -11.10
CA HIS A 325 21.54 4.59 -10.52
C HIS A 325 21.32 5.90 -11.28
N PHE A 326 20.71 6.86 -10.61
CA PHE A 326 20.45 8.17 -11.17
C PHE A 326 21.37 9.22 -10.57
N LYS A 327 22.03 10.04 -11.43
CA LYS A 327 22.97 11.06 -11.00
C LYS A 327 22.30 12.43 -10.96
N ALA A 328 22.25 13.06 -9.78
CA ALA A 328 21.84 14.43 -9.57
C ALA A 328 23.05 15.25 -9.09
N GLY A 329 23.84 15.79 -10.01
CA GLY A 329 25.14 16.37 -9.69
C GLY A 329 26.08 15.33 -9.08
N MET A 330 26.56 15.58 -7.87
CA MET A 330 27.42 14.66 -7.12
C MET A 330 26.64 13.59 -6.33
N ILE A 331 25.31 13.71 -6.25
CA ILE A 331 24.47 12.77 -5.52
C ILE A 331 24.05 11.63 -6.45
N LYS A 332 24.18 10.40 -5.96
CA LYS A 332 23.74 9.18 -6.62
C LYS A 332 22.51 8.65 -5.91
N ILE A 333 21.38 8.60 -6.61
CA ILE A 333 20.11 8.06 -6.13
C ILE A 333 20.01 6.62 -6.62
N ALA A 334 19.85 5.66 -5.70
CA ALA A 334 19.77 4.25 -6.01
C ALA A 334 18.32 3.74 -5.98
N GLY A 335 17.97 2.90 -6.93
CA GLY A 335 16.75 2.13 -7.00
C GLY A 335 17.01 0.72 -7.50
N ILE A 336 16.00 -0.12 -7.43
CA ILE A 336 16.00 -1.47 -8.00
C ILE A 336 14.73 -1.69 -8.81
N ALA A 337 14.82 -2.46 -9.88
CA ALA A 337 13.67 -2.80 -10.71
C ALA A 337 13.83 -4.19 -11.34
N GLN A 338 12.72 -4.76 -11.79
CA GLN A 338 12.70 -6.01 -12.53
C GLN A 338 12.27 -5.75 -13.97
N TRP A 339 12.75 -6.57 -14.88
CA TRP A 339 12.46 -6.51 -16.30
C TRP A 339 11.77 -7.79 -16.76
N VAL A 340 10.87 -7.64 -17.72
CA VAL A 340 10.29 -8.77 -18.46
C VAL A 340 10.39 -8.47 -19.95
N LEU A 341 11.02 -9.37 -20.69
CA LEU A 341 10.99 -9.37 -22.15
C LEU A 341 9.70 -10.11 -22.58
N GLU A 342 8.63 -9.34 -22.82
CA GLU A 342 7.31 -9.92 -23.13
C GLU A 342 7.25 -10.50 -24.54
N ASP A 343 7.83 -9.80 -25.52
CA ASP A 343 7.88 -10.30 -26.89
C ASP A 343 9.12 -9.81 -27.63
N VAL A 344 9.72 -10.71 -28.40
CA VAL A 344 10.87 -10.47 -29.23
C VAL A 344 10.86 -11.35 -30.49
N GLY A 345 9.67 -11.91 -30.85
CA GLY A 345 9.51 -12.80 -32.00
C GLY A 345 9.89 -12.13 -33.33
N GLU A 346 10.20 -12.95 -34.35
CA GLU A 346 10.51 -12.46 -35.68
C GLU A 346 9.32 -11.71 -36.29
N GLY A 347 9.58 -10.57 -36.92
CA GLY A 347 8.55 -9.71 -37.52
C GLY A 347 7.65 -8.99 -36.51
N ARG A 348 7.80 -9.26 -35.20
CA ARG A 348 7.01 -8.62 -34.16
C ARG A 348 7.75 -7.48 -33.49
N PRO A 349 7.02 -6.47 -32.93
CA PRO A 349 7.61 -5.43 -32.12
C PRO A 349 8.28 -6.00 -30.88
N ILE A 350 9.39 -5.39 -30.46
CA ILE A 350 9.95 -5.68 -29.16
C ILE A 350 8.99 -5.15 -28.09
N LYS A 351 8.64 -6.00 -27.13
CA LYS A 351 7.86 -5.60 -25.95
C LYS A 351 8.69 -5.85 -24.72
N LEU A 352 9.15 -4.77 -24.08
CA LEU A 352 10.02 -4.83 -22.93
C LEU A 352 9.38 -4.04 -21.78
N TYR A 353 8.96 -4.74 -20.74
CA TYR A 353 8.41 -4.18 -19.52
C TYR A 353 9.53 -3.91 -18.50
N LEU A 354 9.42 -2.79 -17.78
CA LEU A 354 10.20 -2.46 -16.59
C LEU A 354 9.23 -2.15 -15.45
N SER A 355 9.38 -2.86 -14.34
CA SER A 355 8.59 -2.62 -13.13
C SER A 355 8.70 -1.17 -12.64
N PRO A 356 7.77 -0.68 -11.80
CA PRO A 356 8.03 0.52 -11.03
C PRO A 356 9.41 0.47 -10.37
N ILE A 357 10.09 1.61 -10.27
CA ILE A 357 11.44 1.64 -9.71
C ILE A 357 11.33 1.67 -8.18
N HIS A 358 11.63 0.58 -7.54
CA HIS A 358 11.61 0.45 -6.10
C HIS A 358 12.75 1.25 -5.45
N ILE A 359 12.52 1.74 -4.23
CA ILE A 359 13.59 2.31 -3.40
C ILE A 359 14.58 1.20 -3.06
N ASP A 360 15.87 1.41 -3.33
CA ASP A 360 16.92 0.45 -2.96
C ASP A 360 16.94 0.26 -1.43
N PRO A 361 16.63 -0.94 -0.91
CA PRO A 361 16.59 -1.19 0.54
C PRO A 361 17.95 -1.08 1.22
N GLU A 362 19.07 -1.19 0.49
CA GLU A 362 20.41 -0.96 1.02
C GLU A 362 20.76 0.52 1.18
N LYS A 363 20.19 1.38 0.33
CA LYS A 363 20.44 2.82 0.29
C LYS A 363 19.16 3.63 0.24
N PRO A 364 18.23 3.42 1.20
CA PRO A 364 16.89 3.99 1.12
C PRO A 364 16.92 5.51 1.22
N VAL A 365 16.45 6.17 0.17
CA VAL A 365 16.32 7.64 0.10
C VAL A 365 15.16 8.17 0.96
N MET A 366 14.18 7.31 1.28
CA MET A 366 13.05 7.59 2.17
C MET A 366 13.02 6.60 3.34
N PRO A 367 12.37 6.94 4.47
CA PRO A 367 12.26 6.03 5.61
C PRO A 367 11.23 4.94 5.31
N ILE A 368 11.67 3.79 4.81
CA ILE A 368 10.82 2.61 4.56
C ILE A 368 10.77 1.65 5.75
N SER A 369 11.64 1.82 6.74
CA SER A 369 11.68 1.00 7.95
C SER A 369 12.01 1.81 9.21
N HIS A 370 11.67 1.25 10.37
CA HIS A 370 12.11 1.74 11.67
C HIS A 370 12.71 0.58 12.51
N PRO A 371 13.93 0.73 13.03
CA PRO A 371 14.93 1.76 12.66
C PRO A 371 15.31 1.68 11.18
N ARG A 372 15.87 2.73 10.61
CA ARG A 372 16.26 2.77 9.19
C ARG A 372 17.18 1.62 8.78
N ILE A 373 18.07 1.21 9.67
CA ILE A 373 19.01 0.10 9.44
C ILE A 373 18.30 -1.25 9.25
N PHE A 374 17.01 -1.38 9.63
CA PHE A 374 16.30 -2.63 9.51
C PHE A 374 16.06 -3.03 8.03
N ALA A 375 15.75 -2.08 7.15
CA ALA A 375 15.65 -2.36 5.71
C ALA A 375 16.99 -2.82 5.13
N VAL A 376 18.07 -2.14 5.50
CA VAL A 376 19.44 -2.52 5.09
C VAL A 376 19.80 -3.91 5.60
N TYR A 377 19.49 -4.20 6.86
CA TYR A 377 19.73 -5.52 7.46
C TYR A 377 19.00 -6.63 6.67
N LEU A 378 17.72 -6.43 6.37
CA LEU A 378 16.93 -7.40 5.60
C LEU A 378 17.53 -7.61 4.20
N SER A 379 17.93 -6.54 3.51
CA SER A 379 18.52 -6.64 2.18
C SER A 379 19.87 -7.38 2.19
N LYS A 380 20.71 -7.15 3.19
CA LYS A 380 21.99 -7.88 3.35
C LYS A 380 21.78 -9.36 3.67
N LEU A 381 20.69 -9.71 4.32
CA LEU A 381 20.39 -11.08 4.72
C LEU A 381 19.68 -11.89 3.62
N LEU A 382 18.73 -11.26 2.92
CA LEU A 382 17.80 -11.94 2.03
C LEU A 382 18.05 -11.65 0.54
N GLY A 383 18.92 -10.69 0.23
CA GLY A 383 19.05 -10.05 -1.07
C GLY A 383 18.11 -8.85 -1.23
N PRO A 384 18.13 -8.17 -2.38
CA PRO A 384 17.16 -7.13 -2.74
C PRO A 384 15.72 -7.66 -2.63
N TYR A 385 14.78 -6.78 -2.28
CA TYR A 385 13.37 -7.14 -2.12
C TYR A 385 12.45 -5.98 -2.47
N ALA A 386 11.17 -6.27 -2.73
CA ALA A 386 10.16 -5.28 -3.07
C ALA A 386 9.91 -4.29 -1.92
N THR A 387 10.14 -3.00 -2.18
CA THR A 387 9.96 -1.92 -1.19
C THR A 387 8.73 -1.04 -1.46
N LEU A 388 8.21 -1.04 -2.69
CA LEU A 388 6.96 -0.38 -3.04
C LEU A 388 5.80 -0.95 -2.23
N GLY A 389 4.87 -0.09 -1.82
CA GLY A 389 3.70 -0.48 -1.03
C GLY A 389 2.80 -1.45 -1.78
N MET A 390 2.41 -1.12 -3.00
CA MET A 390 1.71 -1.98 -3.93
C MET A 390 2.71 -2.44 -4.99
N ALA A 391 3.41 -3.53 -4.68
CA ALA A 391 4.55 -3.98 -5.47
C ALA A 391 4.14 -4.74 -6.73
N GLU A 392 3.05 -5.49 -6.66
CA GLU A 392 2.47 -6.25 -7.76
C GLU A 392 1.83 -5.29 -8.77
N ASP A 393 2.27 -5.33 -10.03
CA ASP A 393 1.92 -4.31 -11.03
C ASP A 393 0.60 -4.61 -11.75
N THR A 394 -0.49 -4.35 -11.03
CA THR A 394 -1.86 -4.49 -11.54
C THR A 394 -2.16 -3.57 -12.72
N TRP A 395 -1.48 -2.40 -12.79
CA TRP A 395 -1.63 -1.46 -13.90
C TRP A 395 -1.02 -2.00 -15.18
N ALA A 396 0.22 -2.49 -15.13
CA ALA A 396 0.87 -3.08 -16.30
C ALA A 396 0.10 -4.30 -16.85
N LEU A 397 -0.48 -5.13 -15.96
CA LEU A 397 -1.36 -6.20 -16.38
C LEU A 397 -2.64 -5.67 -17.03
N SER A 398 -3.28 -4.65 -16.44
CA SER A 398 -4.51 -4.04 -17.00
C SER A 398 -4.29 -3.40 -18.37
N GLU A 399 -3.12 -2.78 -18.58
CA GLU A 399 -2.69 -2.20 -19.88
C GLU A 399 -2.13 -3.25 -20.85
N ARG A 400 -2.15 -4.54 -20.47
CA ARG A 400 -1.67 -5.67 -21.29
C ARG A 400 -0.19 -5.55 -21.73
N VAL A 401 0.61 -4.82 -20.95
CA VAL A 401 2.07 -4.73 -21.14
C VAL A 401 2.84 -5.72 -20.28
N LEU A 402 2.16 -6.37 -19.35
CA LEU A 402 2.64 -7.50 -18.55
C LEU A 402 1.68 -8.66 -18.75
N SER A 403 2.18 -9.86 -19.06
CA SER A 403 1.37 -11.06 -19.22
C SER A 403 0.81 -11.56 -17.87
N GLU A 404 -0.27 -12.34 -17.91
CA GLU A 404 -0.89 -12.93 -16.71
C GLU A 404 0.09 -13.85 -15.98
N GLU A 405 0.87 -14.62 -16.71
CA GLU A 405 1.89 -15.54 -16.19
C GLU A 405 3.02 -14.77 -15.49
N ALA A 406 3.54 -13.68 -16.09
CA ALA A 406 4.58 -12.86 -15.52
C ALA A 406 4.08 -12.11 -14.26
N PHE A 407 2.82 -11.67 -14.25
CA PHE A 407 2.20 -11.08 -13.07
C PHE A 407 2.09 -12.09 -11.91
N ILE A 408 1.66 -13.34 -12.19
CA ILE A 408 1.60 -14.42 -11.19
C ILE A 408 2.99 -14.71 -10.62
N ASP A 409 4.02 -14.76 -11.48
CA ASP A 409 5.42 -14.92 -11.04
C ASP A 409 5.88 -13.77 -10.13
N GLN A 410 5.50 -12.55 -10.46
CA GLN A 410 5.78 -11.36 -9.64
C GLN A 410 5.13 -11.47 -8.26
N VAL A 411 3.84 -11.82 -8.19
CA VAL A 411 3.11 -11.99 -6.92
C VAL A 411 3.79 -13.03 -6.02
N TYR A 412 4.13 -14.20 -6.57
CA TYR A 412 4.78 -15.25 -5.78
C TYR A 412 6.23 -14.94 -5.43
N THR A 413 6.93 -14.16 -6.25
CA THR A 413 8.28 -13.68 -5.91
C THR A 413 8.22 -12.79 -4.67
N PHE A 414 7.31 -11.81 -4.64
CA PHE A 414 7.16 -10.92 -3.49
C PHE A 414 6.60 -11.65 -2.26
N HIS A 415 5.71 -12.63 -2.46
CA HIS A 415 5.26 -13.47 -1.36
C HIS A 415 6.43 -14.22 -0.70
N ARG A 416 7.33 -14.85 -1.49
CA ARG A 416 8.53 -15.54 -0.96
C ARG A 416 9.50 -14.60 -0.24
N GLU A 417 9.68 -13.37 -0.72
CA GLU A 417 10.49 -12.35 -0.04
C GLU A 417 9.91 -12.00 1.34
N ARG A 418 8.58 -11.78 1.41
CA ARG A 418 7.85 -11.49 2.65
C ARG A 418 7.91 -12.66 3.63
N GLU A 419 7.77 -13.89 3.14
CA GLU A 419 7.89 -15.12 3.94
C GLU A 419 9.29 -15.23 4.57
N LYS A 420 10.36 -15.04 3.80
CA LYS A 420 11.74 -15.04 4.31
C LYS A 420 11.97 -13.98 5.39
N ALA A 421 11.50 -12.74 5.15
CA ALA A 421 11.60 -11.65 6.13
C ALA A 421 10.84 -11.96 7.42
N PHE A 422 9.64 -12.55 7.30
CA PHE A 422 8.85 -12.99 8.44
C PHE A 422 9.57 -14.06 9.27
N PHE A 423 10.05 -15.15 8.67
CA PHE A 423 10.68 -16.23 9.42
C PHE A 423 11.99 -15.82 10.07
N ASP A 424 12.78 -14.92 9.48
CA ASP A 424 13.94 -14.34 10.15
C ASP A 424 13.53 -13.55 11.39
N SER A 425 12.53 -12.69 11.27
CA SER A 425 12.00 -11.89 12.36
C SER A 425 11.34 -12.74 13.44
N PHE A 426 10.58 -13.76 13.04
CA PHE A 426 9.92 -14.71 13.92
C PHE A 426 10.92 -15.50 14.78
N ARG A 427 12.01 -15.98 14.17
CA ARG A 427 13.08 -16.70 14.90
C ARG A 427 13.69 -15.85 16.02
N LYS A 428 13.74 -14.52 15.83
CA LYS A 428 14.28 -13.55 16.80
C LYS A 428 13.26 -13.12 17.85
N CYS A 429 11.97 -13.15 17.52
CA CYS A 429 10.88 -12.79 18.43
C CYS A 429 10.53 -13.97 19.34
N LYS A 430 11.31 -14.18 20.41
CA LYS A 430 11.06 -15.27 21.39
C LYS A 430 9.93 -14.94 22.36
N ARG A 431 9.64 -13.67 22.60
CA ARG A 431 8.57 -13.11 23.45
C ARG A 431 8.13 -11.78 22.90
N GLY A 432 6.84 -11.50 22.91
CA GLY A 432 6.30 -10.21 22.54
C GLY A 432 5.29 -10.28 21.40
N LEU A 433 5.37 -9.35 20.46
CA LEU A 433 4.41 -9.22 19.36
C LEU A 433 5.11 -9.29 18.01
N ILE A 434 4.58 -10.08 17.10
CA ILE A 434 4.95 -10.05 15.69
C ILE A 434 3.68 -9.98 14.84
N VAL A 435 3.67 -9.04 13.89
CA VAL A 435 2.57 -8.82 12.94
C VAL A 435 3.15 -8.84 11.53
N GLN A 436 2.56 -9.60 10.63
CA GLN A 436 2.90 -9.65 9.21
C GLN A 436 1.63 -9.63 8.38
N VAL A 437 1.63 -8.86 7.28
CA VAL A 437 0.57 -8.91 6.25
C VAL A 437 1.15 -9.41 4.93
N PHE A 438 0.41 -10.32 4.28
CA PHE A 438 0.64 -10.82 2.92
C PHE A 438 -0.48 -10.33 2.02
N GLU A 439 -0.13 -9.81 0.85
CA GLU A 439 -1.06 -9.14 -0.06
C GLU A 439 -1.42 -10.00 -1.31
N ALA A 440 -0.87 -11.23 -1.42
CA ALA A 440 -1.03 -12.06 -2.61
C ALA A 440 -2.50 -12.43 -2.89
N THR A 441 -3.29 -12.74 -1.86
CA THR A 441 -4.71 -13.10 -1.99
C THR A 441 -5.54 -11.95 -2.55
N ASP A 442 -5.30 -10.73 -2.10
CA ASP A 442 -5.95 -9.52 -2.60
C ASP A 442 -5.64 -9.30 -4.09
N ARG A 443 -4.33 -9.30 -4.45
CA ARG A 443 -3.90 -9.06 -5.83
C ARG A 443 -4.44 -10.09 -6.82
N MET A 444 -4.44 -11.37 -6.44
CA MET A 444 -4.99 -12.42 -7.28
C MET A 444 -6.50 -12.28 -7.46
N GLN A 445 -7.24 -11.93 -6.41
CA GLN A 445 -8.68 -11.75 -6.52
C GLN A 445 -9.06 -10.54 -7.36
N HIS A 446 -8.36 -9.40 -7.22
CA HIS A 446 -8.59 -8.25 -8.10
C HIS A 446 -8.44 -8.62 -9.59
N MET A 447 -7.35 -9.34 -9.94
CA MET A 447 -6.97 -9.51 -11.34
C MET A 447 -7.57 -10.76 -11.99
N PHE A 448 -7.90 -11.81 -11.22
CA PHE A 448 -8.31 -13.12 -11.77
C PHE A 448 -9.73 -13.55 -11.40
N TRP A 449 -10.53 -12.68 -10.75
CA TRP A 449 -11.92 -13.00 -10.39
C TRP A 449 -12.74 -13.43 -11.60
N ARG A 450 -12.47 -12.86 -12.78
CA ARG A 450 -13.13 -13.21 -14.05
C ARG A 450 -13.03 -14.68 -14.43
N TYR A 451 -12.01 -15.39 -13.96
CA TYR A 451 -11.81 -16.82 -14.21
C TYR A 451 -12.63 -17.72 -13.28
N LEU A 452 -13.15 -17.19 -12.17
CA LEU A 452 -14.02 -17.99 -11.30
C LEU A 452 -15.30 -18.41 -12.05
N LYS A 453 -15.73 -19.64 -11.79
CA LYS A 453 -17.01 -20.14 -12.28
C LYS A 453 -18.14 -19.26 -11.72
N ASN A 454 -19.01 -18.80 -12.58
CA ASN A 454 -20.13 -17.89 -12.22
C ASN A 454 -19.68 -16.48 -11.75
N SER A 455 -18.51 -16.01 -12.16
CA SER A 455 -18.08 -14.63 -11.85
C SER A 455 -19.01 -13.57 -12.44
N GLY A 456 -19.72 -13.89 -13.53
CA GLY A 456 -20.54 -12.93 -14.28
C GLY A 456 -19.73 -11.81 -14.94
N SER A 457 -18.41 -11.87 -14.89
CA SER A 457 -17.53 -10.82 -15.40
C SER A 457 -17.62 -10.71 -16.92
N PRO A 458 -17.81 -9.49 -17.47
CA PRO A 458 -17.75 -9.22 -18.90
C PRO A 458 -16.31 -9.14 -19.42
N ALA A 459 -15.30 -9.12 -18.51
CA ALA A 459 -13.90 -9.02 -18.88
C ALA A 459 -13.40 -10.28 -19.61
N ASP A 460 -12.47 -10.05 -20.54
CA ASP A 460 -11.81 -11.10 -21.33
C ASP A 460 -11.16 -12.18 -20.45
N LYS A 461 -11.18 -13.43 -20.96
CA LYS A 461 -10.49 -14.61 -20.38
C LYS A 461 -9.51 -15.18 -21.41
N PRO A 462 -8.40 -14.49 -21.68
CA PRO A 462 -7.52 -14.87 -22.78
C PRO A 462 -6.79 -16.20 -22.53
N SER A 463 -6.43 -16.49 -21.27
CA SER A 463 -5.70 -17.71 -20.94
C SER A 463 -6.62 -18.91 -20.70
N ARG A 464 -6.15 -20.09 -21.12
CA ARG A 464 -6.72 -21.41 -20.82
C ARG A 464 -5.83 -22.23 -19.90
N GLU A 465 -4.66 -21.70 -19.54
CA GLU A 465 -3.72 -22.38 -18.68
C GLU A 465 -4.27 -22.51 -17.25
N SER A 466 -4.15 -23.72 -16.69
CA SER A 466 -4.68 -24.00 -15.34
C SER A 466 -4.06 -23.09 -14.29
N ARG A 467 -2.79 -22.72 -14.44
CA ARG A 467 -2.08 -21.78 -13.55
C ARG A 467 -2.77 -20.41 -13.46
N VAL A 468 -3.30 -19.90 -14.55
CA VAL A 468 -4.02 -18.64 -14.63
C VAL A 468 -5.47 -18.79 -14.15
N VAL A 469 -6.14 -19.85 -14.63
CA VAL A 469 -7.54 -20.12 -14.28
C VAL A 469 -7.71 -20.40 -12.79
N ASP A 470 -6.78 -21.11 -12.16
CA ASP A 470 -6.79 -21.47 -10.75
C ASP A 470 -6.02 -20.47 -9.86
N ALA A 471 -5.56 -19.33 -10.40
CA ALA A 471 -4.66 -18.39 -9.72
C ALA A 471 -5.16 -17.98 -8.32
N ILE A 472 -6.46 -17.74 -8.16
CA ILE A 472 -7.05 -17.38 -6.85
C ILE A 472 -6.95 -18.57 -5.89
N TYR A 473 -7.36 -19.77 -6.31
CA TYR A 473 -7.26 -20.97 -5.46
C TYR A 473 -5.80 -21.24 -5.05
N GLU A 474 -4.87 -21.16 -6.00
CA GLU A 474 -3.45 -21.39 -5.74
C GLU A 474 -2.88 -20.34 -4.77
N SER A 475 -3.39 -19.10 -4.77
CA SER A 475 -3.01 -18.10 -3.78
C SER A 475 -3.45 -18.47 -2.37
N TYR A 476 -4.66 -19.01 -2.20
CA TYR A 476 -5.14 -19.53 -0.92
C TYR A 476 -4.34 -20.74 -0.43
N ARG A 477 -3.98 -21.63 -1.37
CA ARG A 477 -3.12 -22.77 -1.08
C ARG A 477 -1.72 -22.34 -0.63
N ALA A 478 -1.14 -21.33 -1.27
CA ALA A 478 0.14 -20.78 -0.84
C ALA A 478 0.10 -20.22 0.61
N MET A 479 -1.04 -19.67 1.05
CA MET A 479 -1.22 -19.25 2.44
C MET A 479 -1.30 -20.47 3.38
N ASP A 480 -1.96 -21.55 2.95
CA ASP A 480 -1.99 -22.81 3.72
C ASP A 480 -0.59 -23.44 3.84
N ASP A 481 0.21 -23.42 2.77
CA ASP A 481 1.60 -23.88 2.75
C ASP A 481 2.51 -23.03 3.67
N PHE A 482 2.28 -21.71 3.72
CA PHE A 482 2.95 -20.83 4.70
C PHE A 482 2.56 -21.22 6.14
N LEU A 483 1.27 -21.47 6.39
CA LEU A 483 0.81 -21.91 7.71
C LEU A 483 1.42 -23.24 8.13
N ALA A 484 1.63 -24.20 7.22
CA ALA A 484 2.34 -25.44 7.53
C ALA A 484 3.68 -25.18 8.21
N LYS A 485 4.51 -24.33 7.58
CA LYS A 485 5.83 -23.94 8.09
C LYS A 485 5.78 -23.16 9.39
N LEU A 486 4.71 -22.37 9.61
CA LEU A 486 4.52 -21.59 10.81
C LEU A 486 4.09 -22.47 11.99
N LEU A 487 3.13 -23.38 11.78
CA LEU A 487 2.56 -24.23 12.82
C LEU A 487 3.57 -25.20 13.42
N GLU A 488 4.61 -25.61 12.68
CA GLU A 488 5.74 -26.36 13.24
C GLU A 488 6.52 -25.60 14.33
N LYS A 489 6.41 -24.27 14.32
CA LYS A 489 7.21 -23.36 15.17
C LYS A 489 6.39 -22.64 16.24
N VAL A 490 5.06 -22.66 16.12
CA VAL A 490 4.13 -22.10 17.11
C VAL A 490 4.10 -23.03 18.32
N LYS A 491 4.21 -22.45 19.52
CA LYS A 491 4.20 -23.16 20.79
C LYS A 491 2.84 -23.05 21.47
N GLU A 492 2.60 -23.88 22.45
CA GLU A 492 1.36 -23.90 23.21
C GLU A 492 1.08 -22.55 23.93
N ASP A 493 2.15 -21.90 24.42
CA ASP A 493 2.11 -20.59 25.10
C ASP A 493 2.13 -19.41 24.13
N ASP A 494 2.04 -19.63 22.82
CA ASP A 494 1.85 -18.61 21.78
C ASP A 494 0.37 -18.46 21.43
N LEU A 495 -0.06 -17.21 21.22
CA LEU A 495 -1.35 -16.90 20.62
C LEU A 495 -1.15 -16.61 19.14
N LEU A 496 -1.75 -17.42 18.26
CA LEU A 496 -1.79 -17.19 16.82
C LEU A 496 -3.16 -16.67 16.42
N ILE A 497 -3.20 -15.51 15.79
CA ILE A 497 -4.38 -14.91 15.20
C ILE A 497 -4.11 -14.69 13.69
N ILE A 498 -5.02 -15.17 12.85
CA ILE A 498 -4.99 -14.99 11.39
C ILE A 498 -6.22 -14.19 11.02
N VAL A 499 -6.03 -13.10 10.26
CA VAL A 499 -7.11 -12.19 9.87
C VAL A 499 -7.01 -11.82 8.40
N SER A 500 -8.14 -11.48 7.81
CA SER A 500 -8.22 -10.68 6.61
C SER A 500 -8.99 -9.39 6.92
N ASP A 501 -8.60 -8.30 6.30
CA ASP A 501 -9.24 -6.99 6.52
C ASP A 501 -10.60 -6.89 5.85
N HIS A 502 -10.83 -7.60 4.78
CA HIS A 502 -12.09 -7.77 4.04
C HIS A 502 -12.06 -9.05 3.21
N GLY A 503 -13.21 -9.41 2.64
CA GLY A 503 -13.33 -10.41 1.59
C GLY A 503 -13.43 -9.75 0.21
N PHE A 504 -13.99 -10.47 -0.76
CA PHE A 504 -14.08 -10.07 -2.17
C PHE A 504 -15.39 -10.46 -2.82
N ASN A 505 -15.73 -9.76 -3.92
CA ASN A 505 -16.79 -10.19 -4.82
C ASN A 505 -16.53 -9.70 -6.26
N ALA A 506 -17.39 -10.09 -7.21
CA ALA A 506 -17.30 -9.66 -8.61
C ALA A 506 -17.49 -8.14 -8.75
N PHE A 507 -16.69 -7.53 -9.61
CA PHE A 507 -16.90 -6.17 -10.09
C PHE A 507 -17.24 -6.22 -11.58
N ASN A 508 -18.53 -6.20 -11.89
CA ASN A 508 -19.06 -6.39 -13.25
C ASN A 508 -19.50 -5.11 -13.92
N ARG A 509 -20.00 -4.13 -13.12
CA ARG A 509 -20.56 -2.87 -13.64
C ARG A 509 -20.06 -1.65 -12.87
N GLY A 510 -19.58 -0.64 -13.58
CA GLY A 510 -19.24 0.68 -13.04
C GLY A 510 -20.44 1.60 -12.99
N PHE A 511 -20.73 2.18 -11.81
CA PHE A 511 -21.72 3.24 -11.65
C PHE A 511 -21.05 4.61 -11.75
N HIS A 512 -21.50 5.45 -12.70
CA HIS A 512 -20.98 6.79 -12.93
C HIS A 512 -21.57 7.78 -11.91
N LEU A 513 -21.13 7.68 -10.66
CA LEU A 513 -21.64 8.47 -9.53
C LEU A 513 -21.62 9.98 -9.80
N ASN A 514 -20.52 10.49 -10.37
CA ASN A 514 -20.42 11.93 -10.65
C ASN A 514 -21.31 12.38 -11.81
N SER A 515 -21.55 11.53 -12.81
CA SER A 515 -22.52 11.78 -13.87
C SER A 515 -23.96 11.74 -13.32
N TRP A 516 -24.24 10.87 -12.36
CA TRP A 516 -25.50 10.86 -11.62
C TRP A 516 -25.70 12.16 -10.82
N LEU A 517 -24.68 12.59 -10.04
CA LEU A 517 -24.74 13.85 -9.30
C LEU A 517 -24.95 15.06 -10.23
N HIS A 518 -24.35 15.05 -11.41
CA HIS A 518 -24.55 16.06 -12.43
C HIS A 518 -25.98 16.04 -12.97
N ARG A 519 -26.50 14.88 -13.35
CA ARG A 519 -27.87 14.70 -13.83
C ARG A 519 -28.91 15.15 -12.83
N GLU A 520 -28.70 14.89 -11.54
CA GLU A 520 -29.59 15.30 -10.45
C GLU A 520 -29.41 16.77 -10.02
N GLY A 521 -28.50 17.53 -10.68
CA GLY A 521 -28.27 18.95 -10.43
C GLY A 521 -27.51 19.27 -9.14
N TYR A 522 -26.81 18.28 -8.56
CA TYR A 522 -25.93 18.50 -7.41
C TYR A 522 -24.52 18.94 -7.82
N LEU A 523 -24.05 18.48 -8.98
CA LEU A 523 -22.76 18.84 -9.57
C LEU A 523 -23.01 19.54 -10.90
N VAL A 524 -22.53 20.77 -11.05
CA VAL A 524 -22.82 21.62 -12.21
C VAL A 524 -21.53 21.81 -13.01
N LEU A 525 -21.60 21.64 -14.31
CA LEU A 525 -20.48 21.91 -15.23
C LEU A 525 -20.55 23.36 -15.74
N ASN A 526 -19.41 23.89 -16.18
CA ASN A 526 -19.32 25.16 -16.86
C ASN A 526 -20.14 25.14 -18.17
N ASP A 527 -20.67 26.29 -18.57
CA ASP A 527 -21.55 26.42 -19.72
C ASP A 527 -20.94 25.79 -21.00
N GLY A 528 -21.76 25.03 -21.73
CA GLY A 528 -21.38 24.32 -22.94
C GLY A 528 -20.52 23.06 -22.74
N LYS A 529 -20.24 22.65 -21.52
CA LYS A 529 -19.48 21.43 -21.23
C LYS A 529 -20.39 20.22 -21.01
N THR A 530 -19.98 19.08 -21.55
CA THR A 530 -20.66 17.79 -21.42
C THR A 530 -19.88 16.80 -20.54
N SER A 531 -18.65 17.17 -20.14
CA SER A 531 -17.81 16.44 -19.19
C SER A 531 -17.04 17.41 -18.30
N SER A 532 -16.56 16.95 -17.15
CA SER A 532 -15.87 17.83 -16.19
C SER A 532 -14.41 18.12 -16.53
N GLY A 533 -13.88 17.52 -17.58
CA GLY A 533 -12.41 17.43 -17.68
C GLY A 533 -11.78 16.62 -16.55
N LYS A 534 -10.48 16.28 -16.65
CA LYS A 534 -9.75 15.59 -15.57
C LYS A 534 -9.72 16.45 -14.31
N TRP A 535 -9.91 15.81 -13.16
CA TRP A 535 -9.81 16.44 -11.84
C TRP A 535 -10.81 17.60 -11.63
N TYR A 536 -12.03 17.49 -12.17
CA TYR A 536 -13.06 18.51 -12.08
C TYR A 536 -12.69 19.87 -12.69
N ALA A 537 -11.83 19.90 -13.73
CA ALA A 537 -11.35 21.14 -14.34
C ALA A 537 -12.47 22.06 -14.85
N ASP A 538 -13.57 21.48 -15.38
CA ASP A 538 -14.69 22.20 -15.97
C ASP A 538 -15.95 22.20 -15.05
N VAL A 539 -15.79 22.09 -13.73
CA VAL A 539 -16.89 22.18 -12.76
C VAL A 539 -17.12 23.63 -12.32
N ASP A 540 -18.36 24.07 -12.35
CA ASP A 540 -18.82 25.33 -11.74
C ASP A 540 -19.08 25.15 -10.24
N TRP A 541 -18.07 25.44 -9.44
CA TRP A 541 -18.15 25.32 -7.99
C TRP A 541 -19.08 26.33 -7.33
N SER A 542 -19.44 27.43 -8.02
CA SER A 542 -20.39 28.43 -7.50
C SER A 542 -21.85 27.94 -7.53
N LYS A 543 -22.12 26.88 -8.30
CA LYS A 543 -23.43 26.25 -8.43
C LYS A 543 -23.47 24.80 -7.93
N SER A 544 -22.31 24.18 -7.71
CA SER A 544 -22.23 22.78 -7.30
C SER A 544 -22.42 22.61 -5.79
N ARG A 545 -23.38 21.76 -5.38
CA ARG A 545 -23.73 21.49 -3.98
C ARG A 545 -23.06 20.24 -3.42
N ALA A 546 -22.77 19.25 -4.27
CA ALA A 546 -22.11 18.00 -3.86
C ALA A 546 -21.23 17.44 -4.99
N TYR A 547 -20.24 16.63 -4.61
CA TYR A 547 -19.30 15.96 -5.51
C TYR A 547 -18.86 14.61 -4.94
N GLY A 548 -18.61 13.62 -5.81
CA GLY A 548 -18.09 12.31 -5.42
C GLY A 548 -16.59 12.26 -5.53
N GLN A 549 -15.93 11.56 -4.60
CA GLN A 549 -14.48 11.30 -4.65
C GLN A 549 -14.13 10.02 -3.93
N GLY A 550 -13.15 9.30 -4.47
CA GLY A 550 -12.74 8.00 -3.95
C GLY A 550 -13.73 6.89 -4.32
N LEU A 551 -13.72 5.80 -3.57
CA LEU A 551 -14.49 4.63 -3.93
C LEU A 551 -15.95 4.67 -3.45
N ASN A 552 -16.22 5.33 -2.32
CA ASN A 552 -17.54 5.26 -1.69
C ASN A 552 -18.07 6.63 -1.22
N GLY A 553 -17.30 7.73 -1.41
CA GLY A 553 -17.60 9.00 -0.75
C GLY A 553 -18.32 10.04 -1.60
N ILE A 554 -19.31 10.74 -1.01
CA ILE A 554 -19.89 11.98 -1.52
C ILE A 554 -19.64 13.07 -0.48
N PHE A 555 -19.13 14.21 -0.93
CA PHE A 555 -18.88 15.39 -0.13
C PHE A 555 -19.87 16.49 -0.53
N LEU A 556 -20.43 17.20 0.45
CA LEU A 556 -21.13 18.45 0.21
C LEU A 556 -20.10 19.58 0.02
N ASN A 557 -20.43 20.54 -0.82
CA ASN A 557 -19.61 21.73 -1.03
C ASN A 557 -19.96 22.80 0.02
N MET A 558 -19.44 22.61 1.25
CA MET A 558 -19.85 23.34 2.46
C MET A 558 -19.19 24.72 2.58
N LYS A 559 -19.95 25.73 2.92
CA LYS A 559 -19.43 27.05 3.32
C LYS A 559 -18.47 26.93 4.50
N GLY A 560 -17.30 27.56 4.37
CA GLY A 560 -16.26 27.54 5.41
C GLY A 560 -15.45 26.25 5.52
N ARG A 561 -15.80 25.20 4.77
CA ARG A 561 -15.05 23.94 4.69
C ARG A 561 -14.30 23.82 3.37
N GLU A 562 -14.98 23.95 2.26
CA GLU A 562 -14.41 24.01 0.91
C GLU A 562 -14.20 25.47 0.49
N LYS A 563 -13.20 25.73 -0.33
CA LYS A 563 -12.82 27.08 -0.79
C LYS A 563 -13.99 27.82 -1.45
N TYR A 564 -14.74 27.13 -2.29
CA TYR A 564 -15.88 27.68 -3.00
C TYR A 564 -17.19 27.06 -2.50
N GLY A 565 -17.26 26.74 -1.21
CA GLY A 565 -18.42 26.10 -0.60
C GLY A 565 -19.65 27.01 -0.61
N ILE A 566 -20.80 26.44 -0.99
CA ILE A 566 -22.09 27.17 -1.09
C ILE A 566 -23.15 26.63 -0.15
N VAL A 567 -23.00 25.39 0.36
CA VAL A 567 -23.98 24.76 1.24
C VAL A 567 -23.78 25.21 2.67
N SER A 568 -24.81 25.72 3.31
CA SER A 568 -24.77 26.14 4.73
C SER A 568 -24.87 24.91 5.65
N ALA A 569 -24.16 24.97 6.77
CA ALA A 569 -24.28 23.94 7.80
C ALA A 569 -25.69 23.93 8.45
N GLY A 570 -26.08 22.80 9.01
CA GLY A 570 -27.38 22.62 9.65
C GLY A 570 -28.46 22.17 8.68
N LYS A 571 -29.64 22.79 8.68
CA LYS A 571 -30.83 22.33 7.98
C LYS A 571 -30.61 22.12 6.47
N GLU A 572 -29.93 23.03 5.78
CA GLU A 572 -29.69 22.92 4.34
C GLU A 572 -28.83 21.67 4.01
N ALA A 573 -27.73 21.50 4.74
CA ALA A 573 -26.87 20.32 4.55
C ALA A 573 -27.60 19.01 4.86
N GLU A 574 -28.42 18.96 5.93
CA GLU A 574 -29.18 17.76 6.28
C GLU A 574 -30.23 17.45 5.21
N THR A 575 -30.96 18.46 4.70
CA THR A 575 -31.93 18.29 3.63
C THR A 575 -31.28 17.70 2.37
N ILE A 576 -30.12 18.24 1.95
CA ILE A 576 -29.40 17.73 0.77
C ILE A 576 -28.92 16.28 1.01
N LYS A 577 -28.40 15.96 2.20
CA LYS A 577 -28.00 14.58 2.54
C LYS A 577 -29.18 13.60 2.47
N ASP A 578 -30.35 14.00 2.99
CA ASP A 578 -31.57 13.17 2.96
C ASP A 578 -32.08 12.98 1.55
N GLU A 579 -32.09 14.02 0.72
CA GLU A 579 -32.46 13.95 -0.69
C GLU A 579 -31.56 13.00 -1.48
N ILE A 580 -30.22 13.17 -1.35
CA ILE A 580 -29.25 12.30 -2.01
C ILE A 580 -29.40 10.86 -1.53
N LYS A 581 -29.53 10.63 -0.23
CA LYS A 581 -29.72 9.29 0.36
C LYS A 581 -30.95 8.61 -0.22
N LYS A 582 -32.08 9.31 -0.27
CA LYS A 582 -33.37 8.79 -0.82
C LYS A 582 -33.25 8.47 -2.31
N LYS A 583 -32.69 9.39 -3.09
CA LYS A 583 -32.58 9.24 -4.56
C LYS A 583 -31.58 8.14 -4.94
N LEU A 584 -30.42 8.07 -4.27
CA LEU A 584 -29.45 7.00 -4.51
C LEU A 584 -29.97 5.62 -4.17
N ALA A 585 -30.69 5.48 -3.07
CA ALA A 585 -31.31 4.19 -2.68
C ALA A 585 -32.33 3.68 -3.71
N ALA A 586 -32.85 4.56 -4.55
CA ALA A 586 -33.81 4.21 -5.63
C ALA A 586 -33.13 3.96 -7.00
N VAL A 587 -31.79 4.07 -7.09
CA VAL A 587 -31.08 3.88 -8.36
C VAL A 587 -31.08 2.41 -8.78
N LYS A 588 -31.66 2.14 -9.94
CA LYS A 588 -31.72 0.83 -10.57
C LYS A 588 -30.89 0.80 -11.85
N ASP A 589 -30.27 -0.31 -12.11
CA ASP A 589 -29.73 -0.64 -13.42
C ASP A 589 -30.83 -1.28 -14.26
N GLU A 590 -31.49 -0.48 -15.10
CA GLU A 590 -32.61 -0.93 -15.90
C GLU A 590 -32.21 -2.01 -16.91
N GLU A 591 -30.98 -1.99 -17.40
CA GLU A 591 -30.45 -3.00 -18.32
C GLU A 591 -30.34 -4.38 -17.66
N LYS A 592 -29.83 -4.42 -16.42
CA LYS A 592 -29.66 -5.67 -15.66
C LYS A 592 -30.86 -5.97 -14.74
N LYS A 593 -31.81 -5.05 -14.61
CA LYS A 593 -32.97 -5.16 -13.70
C LYS A 593 -32.57 -5.42 -12.25
N GLN A 594 -31.54 -4.73 -11.78
CA GLN A 594 -30.95 -4.91 -10.45
C GLN A 594 -30.74 -3.58 -9.75
N ASP A 595 -30.83 -3.60 -8.42
CA ASP A 595 -30.47 -2.46 -7.59
C ASP A 595 -28.94 -2.35 -7.50
N ALA A 596 -28.39 -1.22 -7.93
CA ALA A 596 -26.94 -0.99 -7.91
C ALA A 596 -26.43 -0.59 -6.51
N ILE A 597 -27.29 0.00 -5.70
CA ILE A 597 -26.99 0.53 -4.37
C ILE A 597 -27.68 -0.34 -3.32
N LYS A 598 -26.90 -0.88 -2.39
CA LYS A 598 -27.40 -1.69 -1.27
C LYS A 598 -27.79 -0.82 -0.07
N SER A 599 -26.96 0.19 0.22
CA SER A 599 -27.13 1.06 1.38
C SER A 599 -26.53 2.44 1.13
N VAL A 600 -27.10 3.45 1.75
CA VAL A 600 -26.54 4.82 1.73
C VAL A 600 -26.54 5.33 3.17
N PHE A 601 -25.36 5.73 3.64
CA PHE A 601 -25.17 6.15 5.02
C PHE A 601 -24.80 7.63 5.07
N LYS A 602 -25.37 8.37 6.02
CA LYS A 602 -24.78 9.64 6.46
C LYS A 602 -23.53 9.31 7.31
N ARG A 603 -22.50 10.14 7.27
CA ARG A 603 -21.26 9.91 8.05
C ARG A 603 -21.52 9.78 9.55
N GLU A 604 -22.54 10.46 10.08
CA GLU A 604 -22.90 10.43 11.49
C GLU A 604 -23.48 9.07 11.93
N GLU A 605 -23.99 8.28 10.98
CA GLU A 605 -24.48 6.91 11.22
C GLU A 605 -23.32 5.91 11.37
N LEU A 606 -22.17 6.19 10.72
CA LEU A 606 -21.01 5.28 10.68
C LEU A 606 -19.87 5.69 11.61
N TYR A 607 -19.61 7.00 11.67
CA TYR A 607 -18.36 7.51 12.25
C TYR A 607 -18.61 8.36 13.48
N ARG A 608 -17.73 8.17 14.49
CA ARG A 608 -17.73 8.95 15.72
C ARG A 608 -16.30 9.25 16.12
N GLY A 609 -16.05 10.48 16.52
CA GLY A 609 -14.74 10.94 16.96
C GLY A 609 -14.39 12.33 16.42
N PRO A 610 -13.25 12.89 16.84
CA PRO A 610 -12.87 14.27 16.54
C PRO A 610 -12.60 14.52 15.04
N TYR A 611 -12.39 13.48 14.25
CA TYR A 611 -12.08 13.61 12.83
C TYR A 611 -13.26 13.27 11.92
N THR A 612 -14.46 13.00 12.44
CA THR A 612 -15.67 12.74 11.66
C THR A 612 -15.95 13.85 10.65
N VAL A 613 -15.61 15.11 10.97
CA VAL A 613 -15.77 16.25 10.06
C VAL A 613 -14.93 16.12 8.75
N ASN A 614 -13.95 15.25 8.72
CA ASN A 614 -13.10 14.98 7.57
C ASN A 614 -13.64 13.85 6.68
N ALA A 615 -14.60 13.08 7.18
CA ALA A 615 -15.25 12.01 6.42
C ALA A 615 -16.07 12.57 5.25
N PRO A 616 -16.34 11.77 4.20
CA PRO A 616 -17.39 12.05 3.25
C PRO A 616 -18.72 12.30 4.00
N ASP A 617 -19.54 13.22 3.51
CA ASP A 617 -20.84 13.53 4.15
C ASP A 617 -21.84 12.37 3.98
N ILE A 618 -21.67 11.60 2.88
CA ILE A 618 -22.43 10.40 2.56
C ILE A 618 -21.46 9.30 2.13
N VAL A 619 -21.73 8.08 2.56
CA VAL A 619 -21.00 6.87 2.17
C VAL A 619 -21.95 5.94 1.41
N VAL A 620 -21.55 5.54 0.21
CA VAL A 620 -22.36 4.69 -0.67
C VAL A 620 -21.89 3.24 -0.52
N GLY A 621 -22.78 2.37 -0.08
CA GLY A 621 -22.59 0.92 -0.06
C GLY A 621 -23.18 0.29 -1.32
N TYR A 622 -22.33 -0.13 -2.24
CA TYR A 622 -22.74 -0.76 -3.50
C TYR A 622 -23.20 -2.19 -3.27
N ASN A 623 -24.12 -2.63 -4.12
CA ASN A 623 -24.53 -4.03 -4.18
C ASN A 623 -23.45 -4.86 -4.89
N VAL A 624 -23.45 -6.17 -4.65
CA VAL A 624 -22.52 -7.11 -5.32
C VAL A 624 -22.62 -6.97 -6.84
N GLY A 625 -21.50 -6.94 -7.50
CA GLY A 625 -21.39 -6.74 -8.95
C GLY A 625 -21.24 -5.26 -9.37
N TYR A 626 -21.55 -4.31 -8.49
CA TYR A 626 -21.50 -2.87 -8.78
C TYR A 626 -20.42 -2.18 -7.95
N ARG A 627 -19.79 -1.17 -8.52
CA ARG A 627 -18.87 -0.26 -7.83
C ARG A 627 -18.91 1.11 -8.53
N VAL A 628 -18.41 2.15 -7.89
CA VAL A 628 -18.15 3.41 -8.57
C VAL A 628 -17.28 3.20 -9.81
N SER A 629 -17.59 3.87 -10.91
CA SER A 629 -16.74 3.82 -12.12
C SER A 629 -15.35 4.37 -11.86
N TRP A 630 -14.37 3.95 -12.67
CA TRP A 630 -13.00 4.42 -12.54
C TRP A 630 -12.90 5.94 -12.69
N GLU A 631 -13.69 6.51 -13.60
CA GLU A 631 -13.74 7.93 -13.89
C GLU A 631 -14.24 8.72 -12.67
N SER A 632 -15.37 8.28 -12.09
CA SER A 632 -15.94 8.95 -10.91
C SER A 632 -15.01 8.86 -9.69
N ALA A 633 -14.31 7.74 -9.50
CA ALA A 633 -13.38 7.57 -8.39
C ALA A 633 -12.22 8.59 -8.41
N VAL A 634 -11.83 9.08 -9.60
CA VAL A 634 -10.77 10.06 -9.80
C VAL A 634 -11.29 11.44 -10.22
N ASN A 635 -12.45 11.84 -9.74
CA ASN A 635 -12.97 13.20 -9.90
C ASN A 635 -13.26 13.57 -11.37
N TYR A 636 -14.02 12.73 -12.06
CA TYR A 636 -14.41 12.97 -13.44
C TYR A 636 -15.91 12.75 -13.65
N VAL A 637 -16.55 13.65 -14.35
CA VAL A 637 -17.92 13.48 -14.91
C VAL A 637 -17.76 13.06 -16.36
N SER A 638 -18.09 11.82 -16.67
CA SER A 638 -17.97 11.26 -18.01
C SER A 638 -19.18 11.59 -18.88
N ASN A 639 -18.92 11.87 -20.16
CA ASN A 639 -19.97 11.98 -21.17
C ASN A 639 -20.18 10.61 -21.85
N ASN A 640 -20.90 9.71 -21.20
CA ASN A 640 -21.20 8.38 -21.72
C ASN A 640 -22.55 8.33 -22.43
N GLY A 641 -22.90 9.35 -23.21
CA GLY A 641 -24.22 9.42 -23.86
C GLY A 641 -25.40 9.44 -22.87
N GLY A 642 -25.15 9.90 -21.62
CA GLY A 642 -26.15 9.91 -20.55
C GLY A 642 -26.26 8.59 -19.78
N ALA A 643 -25.53 7.53 -20.14
CA ALA A 643 -25.54 6.26 -19.42
C ALA A 643 -24.94 6.39 -18.02
N LEU A 644 -25.62 5.87 -17.00
CA LEU A 644 -25.12 5.83 -15.61
C LEU A 644 -24.33 4.58 -15.28
N PHE A 645 -24.39 3.57 -16.11
CA PHE A 645 -23.71 2.30 -15.92
C PHE A 645 -22.90 1.92 -17.15
N SER A 646 -21.79 1.25 -16.93
CA SER A 646 -21.00 0.63 -17.97
C SER A 646 -20.46 -0.72 -17.51
N ASP A 647 -20.32 -1.68 -18.42
CA ASP A 647 -19.70 -2.98 -18.11
C ASP A 647 -18.21 -2.78 -17.77
N ASN A 648 -17.75 -3.48 -16.75
CA ASN A 648 -16.34 -3.48 -16.41
C ASN A 648 -15.60 -4.54 -17.23
N VAL A 649 -15.07 -4.12 -18.36
CA VAL A 649 -14.26 -4.96 -19.27
C VAL A 649 -12.78 -5.02 -18.90
N ARG A 650 -12.37 -4.34 -17.84
CA ARG A 650 -10.96 -4.31 -17.38
C ARG A 650 -10.58 -5.62 -16.70
N MET A 651 -9.28 -5.92 -16.68
CA MET A 651 -8.74 -7.10 -15.99
C MET A 651 -8.95 -7.06 -14.47
N TRP A 652 -9.08 -5.88 -13.88
CA TRP A 652 -9.50 -5.70 -12.49
C TRP A 652 -10.99 -6.07 -12.33
N SER A 653 -11.25 -7.35 -12.14
CA SER A 653 -12.58 -7.98 -12.24
C SER A 653 -13.17 -8.40 -10.89
N GLY A 654 -12.39 -8.42 -9.82
CA GLY A 654 -12.83 -8.56 -8.44
C GLY A 654 -12.58 -7.29 -7.65
N ASP A 655 -13.44 -7.02 -6.68
CA ASP A 655 -13.31 -5.84 -5.80
C ASP A 655 -13.92 -6.13 -4.42
N HIS A 656 -13.75 -5.21 -3.51
CA HIS A 656 -14.26 -5.28 -2.14
C HIS A 656 -14.98 -3.99 -1.69
N ALA A 657 -15.07 -2.96 -2.54
CA ALA A 657 -15.71 -1.68 -2.24
C ALA A 657 -17.25 -1.75 -2.28
N PHE A 658 -17.82 -2.78 -1.66
CA PHE A 658 -19.24 -3.05 -1.49
C PHE A 658 -19.71 -2.64 -0.08
N THR A 659 -20.85 -3.17 0.39
CA THR A 659 -21.18 -3.16 1.81
C THR A 659 -20.35 -4.20 2.55
N ARG A 660 -19.95 -3.91 3.78
CA ARG A 660 -19.07 -4.81 4.59
C ARG A 660 -19.63 -6.21 4.79
N ASP A 661 -20.98 -6.35 4.81
CA ASP A 661 -21.64 -7.65 5.01
C ASP A 661 -21.51 -8.55 3.78
N ALA A 662 -21.29 -7.97 2.59
CA ALA A 662 -21.13 -8.70 1.33
C ALA A 662 -19.73 -9.30 1.17
N VAL A 663 -18.75 -8.79 1.92
CA VAL A 663 -17.33 -9.15 1.78
C VAL A 663 -16.65 -9.32 3.16
N PRO A 664 -17.13 -10.23 4.01
CA PRO A 664 -16.48 -10.50 5.28
C PRO A 664 -15.11 -11.13 5.05
N GLY A 665 -14.13 -10.68 5.83
CA GLY A 665 -12.82 -11.33 5.88
C GLY A 665 -12.86 -12.63 6.69
N ILE A 666 -11.70 -13.26 6.89
CA ILE A 666 -11.51 -14.43 7.72
C ILE A 666 -10.96 -14.07 9.10
N PHE A 667 -11.36 -14.83 10.11
CA PHE A 667 -10.75 -14.86 11.43
C PHE A 667 -10.43 -16.30 11.82
N PHE A 668 -9.14 -16.60 12.06
CA PHE A 668 -8.72 -17.83 12.71
C PHE A 668 -7.93 -17.50 13.97
N CYS A 669 -8.12 -18.32 14.99
CA CYS A 669 -7.34 -18.28 16.21
C CYS A 669 -7.02 -19.70 16.67
N ASN A 670 -5.78 -19.95 17.12
CA ASN A 670 -5.41 -21.26 17.68
C ASN A 670 -5.99 -21.53 19.07
N LYS A 671 -6.85 -20.64 19.54
CA LYS A 671 -7.57 -20.74 20.82
C LYS A 671 -9.05 -20.43 20.61
N LYS A 672 -9.91 -20.89 21.52
CA LYS A 672 -11.32 -20.51 21.54
C LYS A 672 -11.48 -19.05 21.98
N ILE A 673 -12.46 -18.38 21.42
CA ILE A 673 -12.88 -17.02 21.83
C ILE A 673 -14.32 -17.09 22.37
N ALA A 674 -14.68 -16.15 23.25
CA ALA A 674 -16.03 -16.07 23.81
C ALA A 674 -17.01 -15.25 22.94
N VAL A 675 -16.52 -14.46 22.01
CA VAL A 675 -17.32 -13.56 21.14
C VAL A 675 -17.52 -14.23 19.78
N ASN A 676 -18.78 -14.40 19.34
CA ASN A 676 -19.11 -15.13 18.12
C ASN A 676 -19.03 -14.29 16.83
N ASP A 677 -19.08 -12.96 16.93
CA ASP A 677 -19.15 -12.00 15.82
C ASP A 677 -17.94 -11.02 15.86
N PRO A 678 -16.70 -11.50 15.64
CA PRO A 678 -15.53 -10.67 15.74
C PRO A 678 -15.50 -9.61 14.62
N THR A 679 -14.99 -8.43 14.96
CA THR A 679 -14.74 -7.33 14.03
C THR A 679 -13.27 -6.96 14.01
N LEU A 680 -12.83 -6.24 12.97
CA LEU A 680 -11.42 -5.76 12.90
C LEU A 680 -11.03 -4.87 14.08
N MET A 681 -11.96 -4.11 14.65
CA MET A 681 -11.70 -3.27 15.82
C MET A 681 -11.33 -4.10 17.06
N ASP A 682 -11.84 -5.31 17.17
CA ASP A 682 -11.69 -6.18 18.34
C ASP A 682 -10.27 -6.78 18.44
N ILE A 683 -9.51 -6.80 17.34
CA ILE A 683 -8.16 -7.37 17.32
C ILE A 683 -7.21 -6.60 18.24
N SER A 684 -7.23 -5.27 18.18
CA SER A 684 -6.34 -4.42 18.98
C SER A 684 -6.51 -4.63 20.51
N PRO A 685 -7.71 -4.50 21.10
CA PRO A 685 -7.89 -4.74 22.54
C PRO A 685 -7.63 -6.19 22.94
N THR A 686 -7.95 -7.17 22.09
CA THR A 686 -7.66 -8.60 22.33
C THR A 686 -6.16 -8.85 22.48
N VAL A 687 -5.35 -8.28 21.58
CA VAL A 687 -3.87 -8.39 21.64
C VAL A 687 -3.32 -7.72 22.89
N LEU A 688 -3.83 -6.54 23.23
CA LEU A 688 -3.42 -5.83 24.45
C LEU A 688 -3.72 -6.69 25.70
N SER A 689 -4.93 -7.19 25.83
CA SER A 689 -5.35 -8.05 26.95
C SER A 689 -4.53 -9.34 27.01
N ALA A 690 -4.26 -9.98 25.85
CA ALA A 690 -3.44 -11.20 25.76
C ALA A 690 -2.01 -10.97 26.31
N LEU A 691 -1.49 -9.75 26.16
CA LEU A 691 -0.17 -9.33 26.67
C LEU A 691 -0.23 -8.64 28.04
N GLY A 692 -1.38 -8.70 28.77
CA GLY A 692 -1.56 -8.13 30.10
C GLY A 692 -1.60 -6.59 30.12
N ILE A 693 -2.02 -5.96 29.02
CA ILE A 693 -2.10 -4.51 28.88
C ILE A 693 -3.58 -4.10 28.83
N LYS A 694 -3.98 -3.18 29.70
CA LYS A 694 -5.33 -2.60 29.64
C LYS A 694 -5.46 -1.74 28.37
N PRO A 695 -6.50 -1.92 27.55
CA PRO A 695 -6.79 -1.06 26.41
C PRO A 695 -6.93 0.41 26.80
N GLU A 696 -6.47 1.31 25.93
CA GLU A 696 -6.62 2.78 26.12
C GLU A 696 -8.09 3.18 25.78
N SER A 697 -8.59 4.25 26.39
CA SER A 697 -10.01 4.69 26.30
C SER A 697 -10.47 5.09 24.91
N PHE A 698 -9.56 5.39 23.99
CA PHE A 698 -9.92 5.71 22.60
C PHE A 698 -10.25 4.48 21.75
N ILE A 699 -9.89 3.27 22.22
CA ILE A 699 -10.17 2.00 21.53
C ILE A 699 -11.66 1.70 21.65
N ASP A 700 -12.30 1.42 20.51
CA ASP A 700 -13.75 1.15 20.44
C ASP A 700 -14.07 -0.35 20.39
N GLY A 701 -13.09 -1.17 20.01
CA GLY A 701 -13.23 -2.62 19.90
C GLY A 701 -13.37 -3.32 21.25
N ARG A 702 -13.92 -4.54 21.23
CA ARG A 702 -14.09 -5.44 22.39
C ARG A 702 -12.91 -6.41 22.50
N ASP A 703 -12.56 -6.81 23.71
CA ASP A 703 -11.69 -7.97 23.90
C ASP A 703 -12.48 -9.26 23.54
N LEU A 704 -11.96 -10.04 22.61
CA LEU A 704 -12.58 -11.32 22.19
C LEU A 704 -12.51 -12.41 23.26
N GLN A 705 -11.91 -12.11 24.41
CA GLN A 705 -11.81 -13.01 25.56
C GLN A 705 -11.26 -14.39 25.18
N VAL A 706 -10.03 -14.38 24.67
CA VAL A 706 -9.34 -15.62 24.26
C VAL A 706 -9.11 -16.51 25.46
N HIS A 707 -9.59 -17.76 25.39
CA HIS A 707 -9.38 -18.78 26.41
C HIS A 707 -7.91 -19.25 26.40
N LYS A 708 -7.39 -19.62 27.60
CA LYS A 708 -6.01 -20.07 27.71
C LYS A 708 -5.83 -21.51 27.22
#